data_1a9995d54680951e7a1fe34ef35803a1
#
_entry.id   1a9995d54680951e7a1fe34ef35803a1
#
_cell.length_a   1.000
_cell.length_b   1.000
_cell.length_c   1.000
_cell.angle_alpha   90.00
_cell.angle_beta   90.00
_cell.angle_gamma   90.00
#
_symmetry.space_group_name_H-M   'P 1'
#
loop_
_entity.id
_entity.type
_entity.pdbx_description
1 polymer ?
#
loop_
_entity_poly.entity_id
_entity_poly.type
_entity_poly.pdbx_seq_one_letter_code
_entity_poly.pdbx_strand_id
1 'polypeptide(L)'
;MFSRVMWSSTQLLVVLWTVAMGVRGEAGSNVNETAAGEFLDMYNTEAQRVFSANAAVSWAFNTNITDENRQKSIQSDLQTDLWRQNMSHQAAVFNTSGFDPDMQRQFYKIKDIGTAALEDVAKLEELNSVLAQMSTIYSTARVCLTKTDCLPLDPDITREFEKSRNEERLRRLWVGWRDESGKKMRQLYTQFVDLSNEAVKTLGYADTGDYWRSKYETETFEQDVASLFEELKPFYTELHAFVRRRLKAQYGDSVFPASGHIPAHLLGNMWAQQWNSVQNLLMPYPDQPILDVTAEMVKQEYTAERIFHVADDFFASLGLTPMPQEFWNGSMLEKPQDGREVVCHASAWDFYNGIDFRVKQCTEVTMDHFSTAHHEMGHVEYYLQYKHQPVVYRRGANSGFHEAVGDVISLSVETPKHLHDIGLLPTLVENNEADTNFLMAMALQKIAFLPFGYLIDQWRWSVFRGQTHPSDYNKAWWKLRCELQGVSPPVARTEDDFDPGAKFHIPNNTPYIRYFVSFVLQFQFHKALCDAAGHTGPLHTCDIFNSTEAGTKLGEMLSMGSSKVWTEPFQALTNQTRMSAQPLMDYFQPLMTFLQKENGQDKGWQPDCPNLDPISSAGQASLHYLLTALLLLVLSSHALTLNWNC
;
A
#
# COMPACT_ATOMS: atom_id res chain seq x y z
N MET A 1 32.48 -34.07 -1.48
CA MET A 1 32.59 -33.94 -2.96
C MET A 1 31.78 -32.73 -3.34
N PHE A 2 32.44 -31.57 -3.40
CA PHE A 2 31.81 -30.29 -3.78
C PHE A 2 31.74 -30.21 -5.30
N SER A 3 30.53 -30.25 -5.86
CA SER A 3 30.29 -29.89 -7.25
C SER A 3 30.07 -28.38 -7.31
N ARG A 4 31.11 -27.66 -7.74
CA ARG A 4 30.98 -26.25 -8.17
C ARG A 4 30.17 -26.23 -9.47
N VAL A 5 28.94 -25.72 -9.44
CA VAL A 5 28.25 -25.29 -10.64
C VAL A 5 28.90 -23.96 -11.05
N MET A 6 29.92 -24.04 -11.89
CA MET A 6 30.44 -22.88 -12.62
C MET A 6 29.43 -22.55 -13.73
N TRP A 7 28.77 -21.42 -13.60
CA TRP A 7 28.09 -20.80 -14.75
C TRP A 7 29.13 -20.52 -15.83
N SER A 8 28.96 -21.10 -16.99
CA SER A 8 29.93 -20.97 -18.07
C SER A 8 29.93 -19.54 -18.56
N SER A 9 31.13 -18.99 -18.77
CA SER A 9 31.42 -17.70 -19.42
C SER A 9 30.72 -17.48 -20.78
N THR A 10 30.10 -18.50 -21.34
CA THR A 10 29.29 -18.48 -22.56
C THR A 10 27.91 -17.83 -22.38
N GLN A 11 27.30 -17.87 -21.19
CA GLN A 11 26.02 -17.19 -20.97
C GLN A 11 26.19 -15.67 -20.75
N LEU A 12 27.30 -15.25 -20.15
CA LEU A 12 27.67 -13.83 -20.09
C LEU A 12 27.97 -13.24 -21.47
N LEU A 13 28.56 -14.03 -22.37
CA LEU A 13 28.88 -13.62 -23.74
C LEU A 13 27.64 -13.51 -24.63
N VAL A 14 26.56 -14.29 -24.39
CA VAL A 14 25.32 -14.20 -25.15
C VAL A 14 24.54 -12.91 -24.82
N VAL A 15 24.53 -12.49 -23.56
CA VAL A 15 23.92 -11.19 -23.18
C VAL A 15 24.71 -10.00 -23.74
N LEU A 16 26.04 -10.09 -23.77
CA LEU A 16 26.89 -9.07 -24.41
C LEU A 16 26.79 -9.06 -25.94
N TRP A 17 26.42 -10.17 -26.58
CA TRP A 17 26.27 -10.25 -28.05
C TRP A 17 24.93 -9.74 -28.57
N THR A 18 23.84 -9.90 -27.82
CA THR A 18 22.54 -9.27 -28.13
C THR A 18 22.56 -7.75 -27.95
N VAL A 19 23.39 -7.24 -27.04
CA VAL A 19 23.65 -5.80 -26.88
C VAL A 19 24.36 -5.18 -28.12
N ALA A 20 25.01 -5.98 -28.97
CA ALA A 20 25.78 -5.47 -30.11
C ALA A 20 24.95 -5.21 -31.39
N MET A 21 23.66 -5.61 -31.45
CA MET A 21 22.76 -5.34 -32.58
C MET A 21 21.76 -4.22 -32.35
N GLY A 22 22.05 -3.33 -31.41
CA GLY A 22 21.19 -2.16 -31.12
C GLY A 22 21.13 -1.20 -32.30
N VAL A 23 19.97 -0.65 -32.57
CA VAL A 23 19.75 0.44 -33.51
C VAL A 23 20.67 1.60 -33.10
N ARG A 24 21.73 1.85 -33.88
CA ARG A 24 22.64 2.98 -33.66
C ARG A 24 22.13 4.18 -34.45
N GLY A 25 21.80 5.25 -33.79
CA GLY A 25 21.36 6.50 -34.42
C GLY A 25 21.26 7.64 -33.39
N GLU A 26 21.21 8.86 -33.86
CA GLU A 26 20.88 10.01 -33.02
C GLU A 26 19.43 9.92 -32.56
N ALA A 27 19.14 10.39 -31.35
CA ALA A 27 17.79 10.40 -30.80
C ALA A 27 16.82 11.14 -31.77
N GLY A 28 15.66 10.53 -32.05
CA GLY A 28 14.65 11.09 -32.94
C GLY A 28 15.02 11.09 -34.42
N SER A 29 16.07 10.35 -34.84
CA SER A 29 16.52 10.33 -36.25
C SER A 29 15.75 9.32 -37.14
N ASN A 30 15.18 8.25 -36.56
CA ASN A 30 14.52 7.18 -37.30
C ASN A 30 12.99 7.40 -37.35
N VAL A 31 12.46 7.61 -38.55
CA VAL A 31 11.02 7.74 -38.85
C VAL A 31 10.42 6.52 -39.57
N ASN A 32 11.17 5.42 -39.63
CA ASN A 32 10.72 4.21 -40.31
C ASN A 32 9.82 3.37 -39.40
N GLU A 33 8.52 3.36 -39.71
CA GLU A 33 7.48 2.68 -38.94
C GLU A 33 7.62 1.14 -38.99
N THR A 34 8.11 0.58 -40.11
CA THR A 34 8.39 -0.86 -40.22
C THR A 34 9.50 -1.27 -39.25
N ALA A 35 10.61 -0.50 -39.23
CA ALA A 35 11.71 -0.78 -38.31
C ALA A 35 11.27 -0.56 -36.82
N ALA A 36 10.33 0.34 -36.59
CA ALA A 36 9.74 0.53 -35.26
C ALA A 36 8.89 -0.68 -34.83
N GLY A 37 8.11 -1.26 -35.76
CA GLY A 37 7.37 -2.52 -35.52
C GLY A 37 8.28 -3.70 -35.20
N GLU A 38 9.34 -3.87 -35.97
CA GLU A 38 10.37 -4.91 -35.71
C GLU A 38 11.04 -4.73 -34.34
N PHE A 39 11.32 -3.50 -33.96
CA PHE A 39 11.84 -3.18 -32.61
C PHE A 39 10.84 -3.55 -31.51
N LEU A 40 9.55 -3.23 -31.65
CA LEU A 40 8.51 -3.58 -30.67
C LEU A 40 8.33 -5.09 -30.52
N ASP A 41 8.38 -5.85 -31.61
CA ASP A 41 8.30 -7.32 -31.58
C ASP A 41 9.50 -7.93 -30.83
N MET A 42 10.69 -7.45 -31.15
CA MET A 42 11.93 -7.85 -30.45
C MET A 42 11.84 -7.49 -28.97
N TYR A 43 11.43 -6.25 -28.63
CA TYR A 43 11.27 -5.79 -27.26
C TYR A 43 10.30 -6.69 -26.48
N ASN A 44 9.12 -6.97 -27.02
CA ASN A 44 8.11 -7.79 -26.34
C ASN A 44 8.63 -9.20 -26.04
N THR A 45 9.36 -9.81 -26.99
CA THR A 45 9.96 -11.13 -26.82
C THR A 45 11.04 -11.14 -25.73
N GLU A 46 11.95 -10.17 -25.76
CA GLU A 46 13.04 -10.09 -24.78
C GLU A 46 12.54 -9.66 -23.41
N ALA A 47 11.56 -8.75 -23.34
CA ALA A 47 10.97 -8.30 -22.08
C ALA A 47 10.32 -9.45 -21.29
N GLN A 48 9.60 -10.34 -21.99
CA GLN A 48 9.04 -11.54 -21.34
C GLN A 48 10.15 -12.38 -20.69
N ARG A 49 11.22 -12.64 -21.42
CA ARG A 49 12.35 -13.43 -20.94
C ARG A 49 13.05 -12.78 -19.74
N VAL A 50 13.35 -11.48 -19.82
CA VAL A 50 14.08 -10.74 -18.78
C VAL A 50 13.23 -10.62 -17.53
N PHE A 51 11.97 -10.20 -17.66
CA PHE A 51 11.08 -9.99 -16.51
C PHE A 51 10.69 -11.31 -15.85
N SER A 52 10.51 -12.39 -16.63
CA SER A 52 10.27 -13.73 -16.08
C SER A 52 11.46 -14.23 -15.26
N ALA A 53 12.68 -14.06 -15.74
CA ALA A 53 13.88 -14.43 -15.01
C ALA A 53 14.02 -13.63 -13.70
N ASN A 54 13.78 -12.32 -13.75
CA ASN A 54 13.83 -11.46 -12.58
C ASN A 54 12.74 -11.81 -11.55
N ALA A 55 11.50 -12.04 -12.00
CA ALA A 55 10.40 -12.45 -11.15
C ALA A 55 10.71 -13.77 -10.41
N ALA A 56 11.34 -14.74 -11.08
CA ALA A 56 11.73 -16.01 -10.46
C ALA A 56 12.79 -15.84 -9.36
N VAL A 57 13.77 -14.96 -9.56
CA VAL A 57 14.80 -14.67 -8.56
C VAL A 57 14.21 -13.89 -7.37
N SER A 58 13.36 -12.90 -7.65
CA SER A 58 12.66 -12.11 -6.63
C SER A 58 11.69 -12.98 -5.83
N TRP A 59 10.97 -13.90 -6.47
CA TRP A 59 10.15 -14.91 -5.81
C TRP A 59 10.97 -15.77 -4.84
N ALA A 60 12.12 -16.28 -5.28
CA ALA A 60 12.99 -17.08 -4.45
C ALA A 60 13.49 -16.33 -3.21
N PHE A 61 13.79 -15.03 -3.33
CA PHE A 61 14.15 -14.18 -2.19
C PHE A 61 12.95 -13.97 -1.25
N ASN A 62 11.78 -13.64 -1.77
CA ASN A 62 10.59 -13.35 -0.95
C ASN A 62 10.06 -14.58 -0.20
N THR A 63 10.25 -15.79 -0.76
CA THR A 63 9.82 -17.07 -0.15
C THR A 63 10.92 -17.79 0.62
N ASN A 64 12.13 -17.23 0.65
CA ASN A 64 13.27 -17.74 1.43
C ASN A 64 14.33 -16.65 1.61
N ILE A 65 14.20 -15.85 2.67
CA ILE A 65 15.11 -14.72 2.94
C ILE A 65 16.44 -15.27 3.45
N THR A 66 17.44 -15.26 2.56
CA THR A 66 18.84 -15.58 2.88
C THR A 66 19.76 -14.53 2.26
N ASP A 67 20.99 -14.40 2.77
CA ASP A 67 21.99 -13.52 2.18
C ASP A 67 22.29 -13.88 0.73
N GLU A 68 22.31 -15.17 0.39
CA GLU A 68 22.52 -15.66 -0.95
C GLU A 68 21.38 -15.22 -1.90
N ASN A 69 20.13 -15.44 -1.50
CA ASN A 69 18.97 -15.05 -2.32
C ASN A 69 18.86 -13.52 -2.43
N ARG A 70 19.18 -12.79 -1.35
CA ARG A 70 19.24 -11.33 -1.38
C ARG A 70 20.27 -10.83 -2.40
N GLN A 71 21.47 -11.39 -2.41
CA GLN A 71 22.51 -11.01 -3.39
C GLN A 71 22.11 -11.36 -4.82
N LYS A 72 21.47 -12.51 -5.03
CA LYS A 72 20.95 -12.89 -6.36
C LYS A 72 19.86 -11.91 -6.83
N SER A 73 18.97 -11.48 -5.93
CA SER A 73 17.92 -10.51 -6.26
C SER A 73 18.55 -9.16 -6.66
N ILE A 74 19.48 -8.61 -5.87
CA ILE A 74 20.17 -7.36 -6.18
C ILE A 74 20.84 -7.43 -7.56
N GLN A 75 21.54 -8.54 -7.87
CA GLN A 75 22.19 -8.70 -9.17
C GLN A 75 21.20 -8.85 -10.33
N SER A 76 20.09 -9.55 -10.12
CA SER A 76 19.03 -9.71 -11.10
C SER A 76 18.31 -8.40 -11.40
N ASP A 77 18.03 -7.61 -10.35
CA ASP A 77 17.42 -6.28 -10.47
C ASP A 77 18.36 -5.35 -11.26
N LEU A 78 19.65 -5.33 -10.93
CA LEU A 78 20.64 -4.55 -11.65
C LEU A 78 20.70 -4.93 -13.14
N GLN A 79 20.73 -6.23 -13.48
CA GLN A 79 20.73 -6.68 -14.87
C GLN A 79 19.46 -6.28 -15.62
N THR A 80 18.32 -6.36 -14.94
CA THR A 80 17.02 -5.95 -15.49
C THR A 80 16.99 -4.44 -15.76
N ASP A 81 17.52 -3.63 -14.85
CA ASP A 81 17.57 -2.18 -14.99
C ASP A 81 18.52 -1.75 -16.12
N LEU A 82 19.68 -2.38 -16.23
CA LEU A 82 20.62 -2.15 -17.35
C LEU A 82 19.98 -2.53 -18.69
N TRP A 83 19.22 -3.62 -18.73
CA TRP A 83 18.46 -3.99 -19.93
C TRP A 83 17.40 -2.95 -20.27
N ARG A 84 16.64 -2.45 -19.27
CA ARG A 84 15.65 -1.38 -19.45
C ARG A 84 16.29 -0.10 -19.99
N GLN A 85 17.44 0.31 -19.45
CA GLN A 85 18.21 1.46 -19.96
C GLN A 85 18.53 1.29 -21.45
N ASN A 86 19.10 0.12 -21.82
CA ASN A 86 19.45 -0.17 -23.19
C ASN A 86 18.24 -0.11 -24.13
N MET A 87 17.10 -0.70 -23.74
CA MET A 87 15.86 -0.66 -24.52
C MET A 87 15.30 0.75 -24.63
N SER A 88 15.35 1.55 -23.57
CA SER A 88 14.93 2.95 -23.58
C SER A 88 15.80 3.79 -24.53
N HIS A 89 17.12 3.60 -24.52
CA HIS A 89 18.03 4.28 -25.44
C HIS A 89 17.77 3.90 -26.91
N GLN A 90 17.53 2.62 -27.19
CA GLN A 90 17.17 2.18 -28.54
C GLN A 90 15.81 2.76 -28.98
N ALA A 91 14.81 2.79 -28.09
CA ALA A 91 13.51 3.40 -28.34
C ALA A 91 13.62 4.92 -28.61
N ALA A 92 14.57 5.60 -27.97
CA ALA A 92 14.78 7.03 -28.14
C ALA A 92 15.31 7.42 -29.55
N VAL A 93 15.88 6.46 -30.30
CA VAL A 93 16.32 6.69 -31.71
C VAL A 93 15.13 6.97 -32.62
N PHE A 94 13.94 6.46 -32.30
CA PHE A 94 12.74 6.62 -33.12
C PHE A 94 12.04 7.94 -32.85
N ASN A 95 11.70 8.66 -33.94
CA ASN A 95 10.75 9.77 -33.90
C ASN A 95 9.34 9.22 -34.16
N THR A 96 8.60 9.09 -33.08
CA THR A 96 7.29 8.42 -33.11
C THR A 96 6.12 9.35 -33.48
N SER A 97 6.34 10.65 -33.73
CA SER A 97 5.28 11.66 -33.89
C SER A 97 4.32 11.39 -35.07
N GLY A 98 4.76 10.60 -36.07
CA GLY A 98 3.95 10.21 -37.22
C GLY A 98 3.48 8.76 -37.22
N PHE A 99 3.79 7.99 -36.17
CA PHE A 99 3.44 6.58 -36.08
C PHE A 99 2.00 6.38 -35.63
N ASP A 100 1.50 5.14 -35.79
CA ASP A 100 0.22 4.74 -35.21
C ASP A 100 0.15 5.09 -33.71
N PRO A 101 -1.00 5.54 -33.18
CA PRO A 101 -1.15 5.92 -31.77
C PRO A 101 -0.79 4.82 -30.77
N ASP A 102 -1.05 3.54 -31.08
CA ASP A 102 -0.66 2.43 -30.23
C ASP A 102 0.86 2.25 -30.18
N MET A 103 1.54 2.34 -31.33
CA MET A 103 2.99 2.33 -31.37
C MET A 103 3.59 3.50 -30.57
N GLN A 104 3.03 4.72 -30.73
CA GLN A 104 3.48 5.88 -29.95
C GLN A 104 3.38 5.59 -28.44
N ARG A 105 2.27 4.98 -27.99
CA ARG A 105 2.04 4.64 -26.58
C ARG A 105 3.00 3.56 -26.10
N GLN A 106 3.28 2.53 -26.90
CA GLN A 106 4.28 1.50 -26.55
C GLN A 106 5.67 2.14 -26.37
N PHE A 107 6.12 2.96 -27.30
CA PHE A 107 7.40 3.69 -27.19
C PHE A 107 7.44 4.62 -25.97
N TYR A 108 6.35 5.29 -25.64
CA TYR A 108 6.24 6.10 -24.42
C TYR A 108 6.46 5.22 -23.17
N LYS A 109 5.79 4.07 -23.09
CA LYS A 109 5.92 3.14 -21.96
C LYS A 109 7.31 2.51 -21.87
N ILE A 110 7.97 2.19 -23.00
CA ILE A 110 9.34 1.63 -23.03
C ILE A 110 10.36 2.64 -22.52
N LYS A 111 10.18 3.93 -22.82
CA LYS A 111 11.06 5.01 -22.35
C LYS A 111 10.85 5.36 -20.88
N ASP A 112 9.76 4.93 -20.28
CA ASP A 112 9.40 5.18 -18.90
C ASP A 112 10.00 4.13 -17.96
N ILE A 113 11.29 4.27 -17.66
CA ILE A 113 12.08 3.29 -16.90
C ILE A 113 12.29 3.64 -15.42
N GLY A 114 11.78 4.78 -14.98
CA GLY A 114 11.81 5.19 -13.56
C GLY A 114 13.21 5.27 -12.97
N THR A 115 13.41 4.65 -11.82
CA THR A 115 14.71 4.65 -11.12
C THR A 115 15.81 3.91 -11.89
N ALA A 116 15.44 3.03 -12.82
CA ALA A 116 16.41 2.43 -13.74
C ALA A 116 17.09 3.45 -14.69
N ALA A 117 16.63 4.70 -14.74
CA ALA A 117 17.27 5.78 -15.50
C ALA A 117 18.58 6.31 -14.89
N LEU A 118 18.99 5.80 -13.74
CA LEU A 118 20.26 6.14 -13.12
C LEU A 118 21.43 5.55 -13.92
N GLU A 119 22.13 6.40 -14.69
CA GLU A 119 23.17 5.95 -15.64
C GLU A 119 24.45 5.44 -14.96
N ASP A 120 24.77 5.95 -13.77
CA ASP A 120 25.90 5.47 -12.99
C ASP A 120 25.59 4.09 -12.40
N VAL A 121 26.23 3.07 -12.94
CA VAL A 121 26.02 1.66 -12.56
C VAL A 121 26.28 1.42 -11.07
N ALA A 122 27.28 2.12 -10.48
CA ALA A 122 27.58 1.95 -9.06
C ALA A 122 26.46 2.54 -8.19
N LYS A 123 25.90 3.68 -8.58
CA LYS A 123 24.74 4.28 -7.89
C LYS A 123 23.47 3.44 -8.08
N LEU A 124 23.28 2.85 -9.25
CA LEU A 124 22.15 1.95 -9.51
C LEU A 124 22.23 0.69 -8.64
N GLU A 125 23.42 0.09 -8.53
CA GLU A 125 23.67 -1.03 -7.62
C GLU A 125 23.48 -0.62 -6.14
N GLU A 126 23.95 0.59 -5.76
CA GLU A 126 23.71 1.15 -4.43
C GLU A 126 22.21 1.31 -4.15
N LEU A 127 21.43 1.85 -5.08
CA LEU A 127 19.97 2.00 -4.94
C LEU A 127 19.28 0.66 -4.71
N ASN A 128 19.61 -0.36 -5.53
CA ASN A 128 19.04 -1.69 -5.40
C ASN A 128 19.47 -2.35 -4.06
N SER A 129 20.70 -2.13 -3.64
CA SER A 129 21.20 -2.60 -2.34
C SER A 129 20.49 -1.93 -1.16
N VAL A 130 20.27 -0.61 -1.22
CA VAL A 130 19.55 0.16 -0.19
C VAL A 130 18.11 -0.35 -0.04
N LEU A 131 17.41 -0.56 -1.15
CA LEU A 131 16.05 -1.09 -1.14
C LEU A 131 15.99 -2.50 -0.54
N ALA A 132 16.90 -3.39 -0.95
CA ALA A 132 16.97 -4.75 -0.40
C ALA A 132 17.32 -4.77 1.09
N GLN A 133 18.18 -3.87 1.56
CA GLN A 133 18.52 -3.73 2.99
C GLN A 133 17.31 -3.25 3.81
N MET A 134 16.59 -2.22 3.34
CA MET A 134 15.39 -1.71 4.02
C MET A 134 14.31 -2.79 4.10
N SER A 135 14.07 -3.52 3.01
CA SER A 135 13.13 -4.65 2.98
C SER A 135 13.53 -5.75 3.98
N THR A 136 14.82 -6.08 4.05
CA THR A 136 15.34 -7.07 4.98
C THR A 136 15.15 -6.63 6.44
N ILE A 137 15.51 -5.38 6.78
CA ILE A 137 15.31 -4.83 8.15
C ILE A 137 13.85 -4.97 8.55
N TYR A 138 12.92 -4.57 7.68
CA TYR A 138 11.49 -4.66 7.97
C TYR A 138 11.03 -6.10 8.18
N SER A 139 11.38 -7.00 7.26
CA SER A 139 10.85 -8.38 7.23
C SER A 139 11.43 -9.29 8.32
N THR A 140 12.62 -8.96 8.87
CA THR A 140 13.28 -9.76 9.91
C THR A 140 13.23 -9.13 11.30
N ALA A 141 12.63 -7.94 11.44
CA ALA A 141 12.50 -7.26 12.72
C ALA A 141 11.70 -8.07 13.73
N ARG A 142 12.15 -8.07 14.99
CA ARG A 142 11.48 -8.73 16.11
C ARG A 142 11.47 -7.81 17.33
N VAL A 143 10.35 -7.77 18.03
CA VAL A 143 10.20 -7.01 19.27
C VAL A 143 10.35 -7.93 20.46
N CYS A 144 11.38 -7.72 21.26
CA CYS A 144 11.63 -8.52 22.46
C CYS A 144 11.04 -7.86 23.71
N LEU A 145 9.92 -8.38 24.23
CA LEU A 145 9.34 -7.92 25.51
C LEU A 145 10.15 -8.40 26.71
N THR A 146 10.80 -9.57 26.57
CA THR A 146 11.78 -10.12 27.49
C THR A 146 12.92 -10.75 26.70
N LYS A 147 13.96 -11.28 27.37
CA LYS A 147 15.08 -11.96 26.68
C LYS A 147 14.67 -13.20 25.88
N THR A 148 13.52 -13.79 26.19
CA THR A 148 13.02 -15.04 25.59
C THR A 148 11.71 -14.86 24.85
N ASP A 149 11.07 -13.67 24.93
CA ASP A 149 9.80 -13.35 24.28
C ASP A 149 10.04 -12.29 23.20
N CYS A 150 10.52 -12.75 22.03
CA CYS A 150 10.83 -11.94 20.87
C CYS A 150 9.85 -12.26 19.74
N LEU A 151 8.94 -11.33 19.45
CA LEU A 151 7.83 -11.50 18.53
C LEU A 151 8.12 -10.88 17.16
N PRO A 152 7.94 -11.61 16.05
CA PRO A 152 7.87 -11.02 14.72
C PRO A 152 6.56 -10.24 14.55
N LEU A 153 6.49 -9.40 13.52
CA LEU A 153 5.24 -8.69 13.21
C LEU A 153 4.11 -9.66 12.95
N ASP A 154 4.30 -10.51 11.94
CA ASP A 154 3.31 -11.48 11.51
C ASP A 154 3.75 -12.90 11.87
N PRO A 155 2.88 -13.68 12.50
CA PRO A 155 1.52 -13.32 12.92
C PRO A 155 1.44 -12.77 14.36
N ASP A 156 2.55 -12.71 15.11
CA ASP A 156 2.49 -12.64 16.58
C ASP A 156 2.08 -11.25 17.08
N ILE A 157 2.77 -10.18 16.64
CA ILE A 157 2.43 -8.81 17.06
C ILE A 157 1.07 -8.41 16.49
N THR A 158 0.77 -8.78 15.25
CA THR A 158 -0.54 -8.53 14.62
C THR A 158 -1.65 -9.13 15.49
N ARG A 159 -1.52 -10.39 15.89
CA ARG A 159 -2.48 -11.08 16.77
C ARG A 159 -2.62 -10.40 18.15
N GLU A 160 -1.54 -9.84 18.68
CA GLU A 160 -1.61 -9.07 19.94
C GLU A 160 -2.45 -7.81 19.78
N PHE A 161 -2.30 -7.06 18.67
CA PHE A 161 -3.11 -5.89 18.39
C PHE A 161 -4.59 -6.24 18.20
N GLU A 162 -4.89 -7.36 17.59
CA GLU A 162 -6.26 -7.84 17.39
C GLU A 162 -6.95 -8.23 18.70
N LYS A 163 -6.24 -9.01 19.56
CA LYS A 163 -6.86 -9.69 20.70
C LYS A 163 -6.61 -9.03 22.05
N SER A 164 -5.45 -8.42 22.24
CA SER A 164 -5.09 -7.81 23.52
C SER A 164 -5.85 -6.51 23.75
N ARG A 165 -6.22 -6.26 25.00
CA ARG A 165 -6.77 -4.98 25.48
C ARG A 165 -5.89 -4.39 26.60
N ASN A 166 -4.68 -4.92 26.78
CA ASN A 166 -3.70 -4.39 27.71
C ASN A 166 -2.96 -3.21 27.07
N GLU A 167 -3.30 -1.99 27.46
CA GLU A 167 -2.76 -0.75 26.93
C GLU A 167 -1.22 -0.72 26.97
N GLU A 168 -0.62 -1.05 28.13
CA GLU A 168 0.84 -1.03 28.30
C GLU A 168 1.55 -2.04 27.36
N ARG A 169 1.01 -3.24 27.22
CA ARG A 169 1.57 -4.26 26.32
C ARG A 169 1.50 -3.78 24.87
N LEU A 170 0.35 -3.25 24.43
CA LEU A 170 0.17 -2.71 23.10
C LEU A 170 1.12 -1.53 22.82
N ARG A 171 1.27 -0.63 23.79
CA ARG A 171 2.19 0.51 23.73
C ARG A 171 3.64 0.06 23.59
N ARG A 172 4.09 -0.94 24.37
CA ARG A 172 5.45 -1.50 24.27
C ARG A 172 5.71 -2.16 22.92
N LEU A 173 4.75 -2.91 22.37
CA LEU A 173 4.86 -3.53 21.05
C LEU A 173 4.88 -2.46 19.95
N TRP A 174 4.06 -1.42 20.07
CA TRP A 174 4.01 -0.31 19.15
C TRP A 174 5.34 0.46 19.06
N VAL A 175 5.94 0.77 20.19
CA VAL A 175 7.25 1.42 20.28
C VAL A 175 8.34 0.49 19.75
N GLY A 176 8.38 -0.74 20.26
CA GLY A 176 9.40 -1.72 19.89
C GLY A 176 9.44 -2.01 18.40
N TRP A 177 8.29 -2.11 17.73
CA TRP A 177 8.25 -2.32 16.28
C TRP A 177 8.89 -1.16 15.51
N ARG A 178 8.64 0.07 15.93
CA ARG A 178 9.23 1.27 15.30
C ARG A 178 10.72 1.38 15.53
N ASP A 179 11.17 1.01 16.71
CA ASP A 179 12.59 1.01 17.07
C ASP A 179 13.38 -0.10 16.36
N GLU A 180 12.76 -1.27 16.17
CA GLU A 180 13.40 -2.43 15.52
C GLU A 180 13.33 -2.40 13.98
N SER A 181 12.40 -1.62 13.40
CA SER A 181 12.23 -1.48 11.96
C SER A 181 12.59 -0.06 11.48
N GLY A 182 11.67 0.89 11.56
CA GLY A 182 11.81 2.23 10.98
C GLY A 182 13.08 2.94 11.41
N LYS A 183 13.34 3.03 12.70
CA LYS A 183 14.52 3.70 13.25
C LYS A 183 15.84 3.22 12.63
N LYS A 184 15.96 1.92 12.37
CA LYS A 184 17.16 1.30 11.82
C LYS A 184 17.41 1.61 10.33
N MET A 185 16.39 2.05 9.60
CA MET A 185 16.50 2.32 8.16
C MET A 185 16.51 3.80 7.78
N ARG A 186 16.46 4.73 8.75
CA ARG A 186 16.36 6.17 8.48
C ARG A 186 17.42 6.69 7.50
N GLN A 187 18.69 6.32 7.68
CA GLN A 187 19.78 6.75 6.79
C GLN A 187 19.67 6.13 5.40
N LEU A 188 19.31 4.85 5.32
CA LEU A 188 19.06 4.16 4.05
C LEU A 188 17.92 4.83 3.28
N TYR A 189 16.87 5.27 3.98
CA TYR A 189 15.76 5.97 3.33
C TYR A 189 16.21 7.33 2.75
N THR A 190 17.09 8.06 3.42
CA THR A 190 17.66 9.30 2.88
C THR A 190 18.46 9.03 1.61
N GLN A 191 19.31 8.00 1.60
CA GLN A 191 20.06 7.58 0.40
C GLN A 191 19.12 7.18 -0.74
N PHE A 192 18.07 6.43 -0.43
CA PHE A 192 17.03 6.07 -1.40
C PHE A 192 16.39 7.32 -2.03
N VAL A 193 16.03 8.33 -1.24
CA VAL A 193 15.41 9.58 -1.73
C VAL A 193 16.36 10.30 -2.71
N ASP A 194 17.62 10.44 -2.34
CA ASP A 194 18.62 11.14 -3.16
C ASP A 194 18.86 10.42 -4.49
N LEU A 195 19.09 9.10 -4.46
CA LEU A 195 19.34 8.28 -5.65
C LEU A 195 18.12 8.20 -6.59
N SER A 196 16.91 8.02 -6.03
CA SER A 196 15.70 7.96 -6.84
C SER A 196 15.35 9.30 -7.48
N ASN A 197 15.56 10.42 -6.76
CA ASN A 197 15.39 11.75 -7.35
C ASN A 197 16.42 12.04 -8.45
N GLU A 198 17.67 11.61 -8.28
CA GLU A 198 18.69 11.73 -9.33
C GLU A 198 18.26 10.99 -10.59
N ALA A 199 17.78 9.75 -10.44
CA ALA A 199 17.33 8.91 -11.54
C ALA A 199 16.22 9.56 -12.37
N VAL A 200 15.13 9.98 -11.72
CA VAL A 200 13.95 10.48 -12.45
C VAL A 200 14.15 11.86 -13.07
N LYS A 201 15.10 12.66 -12.58
CA LYS A 201 15.49 13.94 -13.19
C LYS A 201 16.08 13.76 -14.58
N THR A 202 16.77 12.64 -14.86
CA THR A 202 17.27 12.33 -16.20
C THR A 202 16.13 12.09 -17.21
N LEU A 203 14.94 11.69 -16.71
CA LEU A 203 13.72 11.53 -17.51
C LEU A 203 12.89 12.82 -17.63
N GLY A 204 13.35 13.94 -17.04
CA GLY A 204 12.68 15.23 -17.11
C GLY A 204 11.68 15.51 -16.00
N TYR A 205 11.54 14.62 -15.01
CA TYR A 205 10.69 14.85 -13.84
C TYR A 205 11.40 15.71 -12.79
N ALA A 206 10.62 16.50 -12.05
CA ALA A 206 11.16 17.37 -10.99
C ALA A 206 11.72 16.55 -9.81
N ASP A 207 11.02 15.49 -9.43
CA ASP A 207 11.33 14.58 -8.32
C ASP A 207 10.60 13.24 -8.48
N THR A 208 10.90 12.28 -7.62
CA THR A 208 10.27 10.94 -7.63
C THR A 208 8.76 10.98 -7.38
N GLY A 209 8.27 11.94 -6.60
CA GLY A 209 6.84 12.14 -6.38
C GLY A 209 6.14 12.62 -7.65
N ASP A 210 6.76 13.52 -8.41
CA ASP A 210 6.28 13.96 -9.72
C ASP A 210 6.20 12.79 -10.71
N TYR A 211 7.26 11.98 -10.76
CA TYR A 211 7.28 10.73 -11.54
C TYR A 211 6.14 9.77 -11.13
N TRP A 212 5.87 9.60 -9.83
CA TRP A 212 4.78 8.72 -9.38
C TRP A 212 3.39 9.24 -9.76
N ARG A 213 3.18 10.55 -9.64
CA ARG A 213 1.90 11.18 -10.03
C ARG A 213 1.66 11.10 -11.54
N SER A 214 2.71 11.17 -12.37
CA SER A 214 2.58 11.05 -13.83
C SER A 214 1.93 9.75 -14.30
N LYS A 215 1.97 8.68 -13.47
CA LYS A 215 1.34 7.39 -13.76
C LYS A 215 -0.19 7.44 -13.81
N TYR A 216 -0.78 8.51 -13.31
CA TYR A 216 -2.22 8.75 -13.41
C TYR A 216 -2.61 9.54 -14.67
N GLU A 217 -1.63 9.90 -15.49
CA GLU A 217 -1.82 10.53 -16.82
C GLU A 217 -2.81 11.73 -16.78
N THR A 218 -2.77 12.53 -15.70
CA THR A 218 -3.54 13.77 -15.53
C THR A 218 -2.72 14.82 -14.78
N GLU A 219 -2.79 16.07 -15.19
CA GLU A 219 -2.06 17.18 -14.56
C GLU A 219 -2.70 17.61 -13.23
N THR A 220 -3.98 17.31 -13.03
CA THR A 220 -4.75 17.72 -11.84
C THR A 220 -4.76 16.68 -10.73
N PHE A 221 -4.03 15.57 -10.87
CA PHE A 221 -4.13 14.41 -9.97
C PHE A 221 -4.02 14.75 -8.48
N GLU A 222 -3.04 15.60 -8.11
CA GLU A 222 -2.85 15.99 -6.70
C GLU A 222 -4.04 16.78 -6.15
N GLN A 223 -4.66 17.64 -6.99
CA GLN A 223 -5.86 18.38 -6.64
C GLN A 223 -7.10 17.48 -6.59
N ASP A 224 -7.20 16.53 -7.52
CA ASP A 224 -8.33 15.59 -7.59
C ASP A 224 -8.40 14.73 -6.32
N VAL A 225 -7.27 14.15 -5.88
CA VAL A 225 -7.23 13.34 -4.65
C VAL A 225 -7.44 14.19 -3.39
N ALA A 226 -6.97 15.45 -3.38
CA ALA A 226 -7.22 16.37 -2.28
C ALA A 226 -8.71 16.73 -2.17
N SER A 227 -9.38 17.00 -3.29
CA SER A 227 -10.82 17.28 -3.33
C SER A 227 -11.63 16.08 -2.84
N LEU A 228 -11.32 14.88 -3.31
CA LEU A 228 -11.96 13.63 -2.84
C LEU A 228 -11.77 13.42 -1.34
N PHE A 229 -10.58 13.70 -0.81
CA PHE A 229 -10.34 13.58 0.63
C PHE A 229 -11.20 14.56 1.44
N GLU A 230 -11.30 15.83 1.02
CA GLU A 230 -12.14 16.82 1.70
C GLU A 230 -13.64 16.48 1.62
N GLU A 231 -14.12 15.84 0.52
CA GLU A 231 -15.50 15.33 0.42
C GLU A 231 -15.77 14.20 1.42
N LEU A 232 -14.79 13.32 1.67
CA LEU A 232 -14.91 12.14 2.54
C LEU A 232 -14.62 12.43 4.02
N LYS A 233 -13.86 13.46 4.32
CA LYS A 233 -13.43 13.85 5.67
C LYS A 233 -14.57 14.04 6.68
N PRO A 234 -15.74 14.62 6.33
CA PRO A 234 -16.87 14.72 7.26
C PRO A 234 -17.32 13.35 7.78
N PHE A 235 -17.37 12.33 6.93
CA PHE A 235 -17.76 10.99 7.35
C PHE A 235 -16.70 10.36 8.26
N TYR A 236 -15.43 10.47 7.89
CA TYR A 236 -14.33 10.02 8.75
C TYR A 236 -14.37 10.69 10.14
N THR A 237 -14.67 12.00 10.20
CA THR A 237 -14.77 12.74 11.45
C THR A 237 -15.88 12.21 12.36
N GLU A 238 -17.02 11.84 11.81
CA GLU A 238 -18.12 11.20 12.56
C GLU A 238 -17.71 9.80 13.08
N LEU A 239 -17.08 8.97 12.22
CA LEU A 239 -16.59 7.66 12.63
C LEU A 239 -15.55 7.77 13.76
N HIS A 240 -14.57 8.67 13.59
CA HIS A 240 -13.52 8.93 14.59
C HIS A 240 -14.11 9.34 15.96
N ALA A 241 -15.08 10.22 15.98
CA ALA A 241 -15.72 10.68 17.21
C ALA A 241 -16.44 9.54 17.94
N PHE A 242 -17.18 8.71 17.21
CA PHE A 242 -17.85 7.54 17.77
C PHE A 242 -16.84 6.55 18.36
N VAL A 243 -15.80 6.21 17.60
CA VAL A 243 -14.74 5.28 18.01
C VAL A 243 -13.99 5.82 19.24
N ARG A 244 -13.59 7.09 19.23
CA ARG A 244 -12.93 7.76 20.37
C ARG A 244 -13.75 7.60 21.66
N ARG A 245 -15.04 7.85 21.60
CA ARG A 245 -15.94 7.76 22.76
C ARG A 245 -16.03 6.33 23.31
N ARG A 246 -16.13 5.33 22.42
CA ARG A 246 -16.18 3.91 22.81
C ARG A 246 -14.85 3.44 23.41
N LEU A 247 -13.72 3.82 22.81
CA LEU A 247 -12.39 3.46 23.32
C LEU A 247 -12.09 4.16 24.66
N LYS A 248 -12.55 5.40 24.89
CA LYS A 248 -12.48 6.05 26.21
C LYS A 248 -13.22 5.27 27.28
N ALA A 249 -14.38 4.73 26.97
CA ALA A 249 -15.12 3.86 27.89
C ALA A 249 -14.37 2.59 28.25
N GLN A 250 -13.56 2.04 27.32
CA GLN A 250 -12.75 0.83 27.53
C GLN A 250 -11.47 1.10 28.32
N TYR A 251 -10.72 2.16 27.97
CA TYR A 251 -9.37 2.40 28.48
C TYR A 251 -9.28 3.52 29.53
N GLY A 252 -10.34 4.28 29.72
CA GLY A 252 -10.40 5.43 30.62
C GLY A 252 -9.90 6.74 29.99
N ASP A 253 -10.45 7.87 30.44
CA ASP A 253 -10.16 9.19 29.89
C ASP A 253 -8.69 9.61 30.03
N SER A 254 -7.99 9.11 31.05
CA SER A 254 -6.60 9.49 31.32
C SER A 254 -5.60 9.01 30.26
N VAL A 255 -5.97 8.04 29.43
CA VAL A 255 -5.14 7.53 28.32
C VAL A 255 -5.24 8.43 27.11
N PHE A 256 -6.29 9.23 27.00
CA PHE A 256 -6.56 10.07 25.82
C PHE A 256 -6.11 11.51 26.05
N PRO A 257 -5.43 12.12 25.07
CA PRO A 257 -5.07 13.53 25.16
C PRO A 257 -6.32 14.42 25.09
N ALA A 258 -6.27 15.57 25.78
CA ALA A 258 -7.36 16.55 25.78
C ALA A 258 -7.64 17.15 24.39
N SER A 259 -6.69 17.04 23.45
CA SER A 259 -6.80 17.51 22.07
C SER A 259 -7.80 16.71 21.21
N GLY A 260 -8.34 15.60 21.72
CA GLY A 260 -9.34 14.78 21.01
C GLY A 260 -8.76 13.74 20.06
N HIS A 261 -7.44 13.56 20.02
CA HIS A 261 -6.80 12.50 19.25
C HIS A 261 -7.00 11.13 19.90
N ILE A 262 -6.95 10.08 19.08
CA ILE A 262 -6.90 8.69 19.55
C ILE A 262 -5.44 8.24 19.58
N PRO A 263 -4.93 7.67 20.70
CA PRO A 263 -3.60 7.08 20.73
C PRO A 263 -3.48 5.90 19.76
N ALA A 264 -2.47 5.95 18.88
CA ALA A 264 -2.35 5.04 17.72
C ALA A 264 -2.35 3.56 18.06
N HIS A 265 -1.87 3.16 19.23
CA HIS A 265 -1.75 1.75 19.66
C HIS A 265 -3.08 1.12 20.12
N LEU A 266 -4.17 1.90 20.22
CA LEU A 266 -5.47 1.42 20.73
C LEU A 266 -6.45 0.99 19.63
N LEU A 267 -6.09 1.15 18.37
CA LEU A 267 -6.99 0.97 17.23
C LEU A 267 -6.91 -0.42 16.59
N GLY A 268 -6.35 -1.41 17.29
CA GLY A 268 -6.35 -2.81 16.86
C GLY A 268 -5.42 -3.14 15.68
N ASN A 269 -4.58 -2.19 15.27
CA ASN A 269 -3.68 -2.32 14.15
C ASN A 269 -2.38 -1.57 14.42
N MET A 270 -1.22 -2.11 14.03
CA MET A 270 0.10 -1.52 14.29
C MET A 270 0.20 -0.07 13.78
N TRP A 271 -0.46 0.23 12.68
CA TRP A 271 -0.42 1.55 12.02
C TRP A 271 -1.66 2.39 12.25
N ALA A 272 -2.69 1.84 12.92
CA ALA A 272 -4.00 2.47 13.08
C ALA A 272 -4.65 2.80 11.72
N GLN A 273 -4.38 1.98 10.69
CA GLN A 273 -4.88 2.21 9.34
C GLN A 273 -6.29 1.65 9.13
N GLN A 274 -6.64 0.57 9.83
CA GLN A 274 -7.95 -0.07 9.86
C GLN A 274 -8.28 -0.41 11.31
N TRP A 275 -9.56 -0.44 11.68
CA TRP A 275 -10.00 -0.55 13.07
C TRP A 275 -10.95 -1.72 13.32
N ASN A 276 -11.14 -2.61 12.34
CA ASN A 276 -12.02 -3.78 12.40
C ASN A 276 -11.61 -4.76 13.52
N SER A 277 -10.34 -4.88 13.87
CA SER A 277 -9.88 -5.78 14.96
C SER A 277 -10.36 -5.37 16.36
N VAL A 278 -10.90 -4.16 16.53
CA VAL A 278 -11.54 -3.72 17.77
C VAL A 278 -13.06 -3.57 17.63
N GLN A 279 -13.65 -4.11 16.57
CA GLN A 279 -15.08 -3.98 16.26
C GLN A 279 -16.00 -4.44 17.41
N ASN A 280 -15.59 -5.43 18.18
CA ASN A 280 -16.34 -5.91 19.35
C ASN A 280 -16.58 -4.84 20.42
N LEU A 281 -15.76 -3.77 20.47
CA LEU A 281 -15.94 -2.62 21.36
C LEU A 281 -16.79 -1.52 20.70
N LEU A 282 -17.01 -1.59 19.39
CA LEU A 282 -17.47 -0.48 18.56
C LEU A 282 -18.83 -0.73 17.92
N MET A 283 -19.41 -1.93 18.05
CA MET A 283 -20.72 -2.21 17.45
C MET A 283 -21.81 -1.32 18.04
N PRO A 284 -22.61 -0.66 17.17
CA PRO A 284 -23.77 0.13 17.60
C PRO A 284 -24.77 -0.67 18.44
N TYR A 285 -25.07 -1.89 18.03
CA TYR A 285 -26.07 -2.78 18.62
C TYR A 285 -25.40 -4.07 19.10
N PRO A 286 -24.91 -4.13 20.36
CA PRO A 286 -24.16 -5.28 20.88
C PRO A 286 -24.95 -6.59 20.92
N ASP A 287 -26.27 -6.51 20.95
CA ASP A 287 -27.17 -7.68 20.97
C ASP A 287 -27.38 -8.32 19.56
N GLN A 288 -26.93 -7.63 18.50
CA GLN A 288 -26.95 -8.17 17.15
C GLN A 288 -25.65 -8.94 16.85
N PRO A 289 -25.68 -9.95 15.97
CA PRO A 289 -24.47 -10.67 15.58
C PRO A 289 -23.41 -9.74 15.00
N ILE A 290 -22.15 -9.98 15.36
CA ILE A 290 -21.00 -9.39 14.68
C ILE A 290 -20.69 -10.26 13.47
N LEU A 291 -20.49 -9.66 12.31
CA LEU A 291 -20.12 -10.36 11.11
C LEU A 291 -18.63 -10.76 11.18
N ASP A 292 -18.39 -11.97 11.61
CA ASP A 292 -17.10 -12.62 11.61
C ASP A 292 -17.31 -14.13 11.47
N VAL A 293 -16.94 -14.68 10.33
CA VAL A 293 -17.13 -16.08 10.00
C VAL A 293 -15.93 -16.98 10.38
N THR A 294 -14.92 -16.42 11.04
CA THR A 294 -13.71 -17.14 11.45
C THR A 294 -14.05 -18.42 12.23
N ALA A 295 -14.93 -18.32 13.22
CA ALA A 295 -15.30 -19.47 14.04
C ALA A 295 -16.02 -20.58 13.24
N GLU A 296 -16.86 -20.21 12.28
CA GLU A 296 -17.55 -21.15 11.39
C GLU A 296 -16.58 -21.79 10.40
N MET A 297 -15.63 -21.02 9.83
CA MET A 297 -14.56 -21.56 8.98
C MET A 297 -13.71 -22.60 9.72
N VAL A 298 -13.30 -22.31 10.96
CA VAL A 298 -12.55 -23.25 11.80
C VAL A 298 -13.38 -24.51 12.09
N LYS A 299 -14.66 -24.36 12.43
CA LYS A 299 -15.60 -25.46 12.67
C LYS A 299 -15.80 -26.34 11.43
N GLN A 300 -15.80 -25.74 10.25
CA GLN A 300 -15.92 -26.45 8.96
C GLN A 300 -14.57 -26.95 8.42
N GLU A 301 -13.51 -26.88 9.23
CA GLU A 301 -12.17 -27.36 8.89
C GLU A 301 -11.61 -26.70 7.60
N TYR A 302 -11.81 -25.39 7.44
CA TYR A 302 -11.21 -24.66 6.34
C TYR A 302 -9.68 -24.72 6.45
N THR A 303 -9.04 -24.82 5.30
CA THR A 303 -7.58 -24.69 5.14
C THR A 303 -7.28 -23.44 4.32
N ALA A 304 -6.04 -23.00 4.28
CA ALA A 304 -5.61 -21.93 3.39
C ALA A 304 -5.98 -22.25 1.94
N GLU A 305 -5.68 -23.45 1.45
CA GLU A 305 -6.02 -23.89 0.09
C GLU A 305 -7.52 -23.80 -0.18
N ARG A 306 -8.38 -24.23 0.76
CA ARG A 306 -9.84 -24.14 0.61
C ARG A 306 -10.34 -22.70 0.52
N ILE A 307 -9.71 -21.76 1.24
CA ILE A 307 -10.02 -20.32 1.14
C ILE A 307 -9.79 -19.83 -0.29
N PHE A 308 -8.65 -20.18 -0.89
CA PHE A 308 -8.33 -19.80 -2.27
C PHE A 308 -9.23 -20.47 -3.30
N HIS A 309 -9.67 -21.71 -3.07
CA HIS A 309 -10.66 -22.35 -3.95
C HIS A 309 -12.02 -21.65 -3.91
N VAL A 310 -12.48 -21.20 -2.75
CA VAL A 310 -13.73 -20.40 -2.66
C VAL A 310 -13.60 -19.09 -3.44
N ALA A 311 -12.44 -18.47 -3.40
CA ALA A 311 -12.18 -17.26 -4.18
C ALA A 311 -12.14 -17.55 -5.69
N ASP A 312 -11.54 -18.68 -6.13
CA ASP A 312 -11.56 -19.11 -7.53
C ASP A 312 -12.99 -19.37 -8.03
N ASP A 313 -13.81 -20.05 -7.22
CA ASP A 313 -15.22 -20.29 -7.50
C ASP A 313 -16.00 -18.98 -7.69
N PHE A 314 -15.67 -17.94 -6.91
CA PHE A 314 -16.28 -16.62 -7.07
C PHE A 314 -15.99 -16.02 -8.45
N PHE A 315 -14.73 -15.98 -8.88
CA PHE A 315 -14.34 -15.44 -10.18
C PHE A 315 -14.92 -16.30 -11.32
N ALA A 316 -14.89 -17.62 -11.20
CA ALA A 316 -15.49 -18.53 -12.17
C ALA A 316 -17.00 -18.32 -12.30
N SER A 317 -17.71 -18.01 -11.21
CA SER A 317 -19.16 -17.72 -11.20
C SER A 317 -19.53 -16.48 -12.03
N LEU A 318 -18.60 -15.54 -12.15
CA LEU A 318 -18.73 -14.36 -13.01
C LEU A 318 -18.44 -14.67 -14.49
N GLY A 319 -18.01 -15.90 -14.83
CA GLY A 319 -17.58 -16.28 -16.17
C GLY A 319 -16.17 -15.80 -16.50
N LEU A 320 -15.38 -15.42 -15.50
CA LEU A 320 -13.96 -15.06 -15.64
C LEU A 320 -13.08 -16.32 -15.68
N THR A 321 -11.77 -16.15 -15.85
CA THR A 321 -10.84 -17.25 -16.11
C THR A 321 -10.48 -17.97 -14.80
N PRO A 322 -10.73 -19.28 -14.65
CA PRO A 322 -10.27 -20.02 -13.46
C PRO A 322 -8.75 -20.00 -13.33
N MET A 323 -8.25 -20.10 -12.08
CA MET A 323 -6.83 -20.13 -11.82
C MET A 323 -6.14 -21.30 -12.51
N PRO A 324 -5.01 -21.05 -13.24
CA PRO A 324 -4.28 -22.10 -13.93
C PRO A 324 -3.60 -23.07 -12.95
N GLN A 325 -3.24 -24.27 -13.42
CA GLN A 325 -2.57 -25.27 -12.57
C GLN A 325 -1.25 -24.79 -12.00
N GLU A 326 -0.55 -23.90 -12.72
CA GLU A 326 0.70 -23.27 -12.28
C GLU A 326 0.49 -22.40 -11.02
N PHE A 327 -0.66 -21.76 -10.89
CA PHE A 327 -1.05 -21.02 -9.67
C PHE A 327 -1.06 -21.95 -8.46
N TRP A 328 -1.76 -23.08 -8.55
CA TRP A 328 -1.90 -24.03 -7.44
C TRP A 328 -0.57 -24.72 -7.07
N ASN A 329 0.26 -25.01 -8.07
CA ASN A 329 1.54 -25.69 -7.86
C ASN A 329 2.64 -24.73 -7.37
N GLY A 330 2.57 -23.45 -7.72
CA GLY A 330 3.66 -22.47 -7.54
C GLY A 330 3.44 -21.47 -6.40
N SER A 331 2.21 -21.24 -5.97
CA SER A 331 1.88 -20.26 -4.91
C SER A 331 2.37 -20.71 -3.53
N MET A 332 2.65 -19.74 -2.66
CA MET A 332 2.91 -19.96 -1.24
C MET A 332 1.69 -19.49 -0.44
N LEU A 333 0.75 -20.39 -0.21
CA LEU A 333 -0.54 -20.09 0.42
C LEU A 333 -0.49 -20.16 1.96
N GLU A 334 0.56 -20.71 2.51
CA GLU A 334 0.79 -20.81 3.97
C GLU A 334 2.24 -20.46 4.31
N LYS A 335 2.47 -20.02 5.55
CA LYS A 335 3.84 -19.86 6.06
C LYS A 335 4.54 -21.21 6.13
N PRO A 336 5.72 -21.38 5.50
CA PRO A 336 6.48 -22.61 5.58
C PRO A 336 6.83 -23.01 7.03
N GLN A 337 6.72 -24.31 7.35
CA GLN A 337 6.96 -24.83 8.69
C GLN A 337 8.41 -25.32 8.90
N ASP A 338 9.28 -25.16 7.91
CA ASP A 338 10.69 -25.57 7.93
C ASP A 338 11.62 -24.56 8.64
N GLY A 339 11.05 -23.46 9.15
CA GLY A 339 11.77 -22.43 9.89
C GLY A 339 12.49 -21.39 9.03
N ARG A 340 12.35 -21.44 7.70
CA ARG A 340 12.87 -20.36 6.83
C ARG A 340 12.10 -19.07 7.04
N GLU A 341 12.81 -17.95 6.94
CA GLU A 341 12.20 -16.63 6.96
C GLU A 341 11.64 -16.29 5.57
N VAL A 342 10.45 -15.70 5.55
CA VAL A 342 9.74 -15.29 4.32
C VAL A 342 9.15 -13.90 4.49
N VAL A 343 8.88 -13.22 3.38
CA VAL A 343 8.07 -12.00 3.37
C VAL A 343 6.61 -12.40 3.47
N CYS A 344 6.01 -12.34 4.67
CA CYS A 344 4.62 -12.76 4.91
C CYS A 344 3.56 -11.80 4.34
N HIS A 345 3.91 -10.54 4.04
CA HIS A 345 2.95 -9.62 3.42
C HIS A 345 2.40 -10.23 2.13
N ALA A 346 1.06 -10.32 2.03
CA ALA A 346 0.39 -10.90 0.88
C ALA A 346 0.76 -10.16 -0.40
N SER A 347 0.87 -10.89 -1.51
CA SER A 347 1.18 -10.30 -2.82
C SER A 347 0.92 -11.27 -3.96
N ALA A 348 0.39 -10.74 -5.06
CA ALA A 348 0.23 -11.46 -6.32
C ALA A 348 1.43 -11.21 -7.25
N TRP A 349 1.76 -12.20 -8.09
CA TRP A 349 2.96 -12.23 -8.93
C TRP A 349 2.64 -12.65 -10.36
N ASP A 350 2.99 -11.78 -11.32
CA ASP A 350 3.04 -12.12 -12.74
C ASP A 350 4.49 -12.50 -13.11
N PHE A 351 4.69 -13.72 -13.62
CA PHE A 351 5.98 -14.16 -14.13
C PHE A 351 6.20 -13.78 -15.59
N TYR A 352 5.34 -12.96 -16.17
CA TYR A 352 5.43 -12.39 -17.53
C TYR A 352 5.50 -13.40 -18.67
N ASN A 353 5.37 -14.70 -18.40
CA ASN A 353 5.41 -15.78 -19.40
C ASN A 353 4.02 -16.15 -19.96
N GLY A 354 2.95 -15.51 -19.43
CA GLY A 354 1.57 -15.72 -19.85
C GLY A 354 0.88 -16.96 -19.29
N ILE A 355 1.58 -17.75 -18.45
CA ILE A 355 1.05 -18.99 -17.85
C ILE A 355 1.27 -19.09 -16.34
N ASP A 356 2.35 -18.54 -15.80
CA ASP A 356 2.74 -18.67 -14.39
C ASP A 356 2.37 -17.38 -13.66
N PHE A 357 1.35 -17.50 -12.82
CA PHE A 357 0.84 -16.45 -11.93
C PHE A 357 0.71 -17.05 -10.54
N ARG A 358 1.13 -16.34 -9.52
CA ARG A 358 1.17 -16.87 -8.15
C ARG A 358 0.68 -15.86 -7.13
N VAL A 359 0.27 -16.38 -5.97
CA VAL A 359 0.07 -15.61 -4.74
C VAL A 359 1.05 -16.11 -3.68
N LYS A 360 1.57 -15.16 -2.90
CA LYS A 360 2.31 -15.40 -1.68
C LYS A 360 1.54 -14.80 -0.52
N GLN A 361 1.09 -15.64 0.42
CA GLN A 361 0.37 -15.21 1.62
C GLN A 361 0.64 -16.20 2.77
N CYS A 362 0.96 -15.69 3.96
CA CYS A 362 1.01 -16.50 5.19
C CYS A 362 -0.41 -16.62 5.77
N THR A 363 -1.26 -17.41 5.13
CA THR A 363 -2.68 -17.48 5.43
C THR A 363 -2.96 -18.17 6.75
N GLU A 364 -3.76 -17.53 7.59
CA GLU A 364 -4.46 -18.14 8.73
C GLU A 364 -5.96 -18.25 8.39
N VAL A 365 -6.66 -19.18 9.06
CA VAL A 365 -8.10 -19.36 8.83
C VAL A 365 -8.86 -18.29 9.62
N THR A 366 -9.02 -17.12 8.99
CA THR A 366 -9.72 -15.95 9.52
C THR A 366 -10.53 -15.26 8.43
N MET A 367 -11.56 -14.51 8.81
CA MET A 367 -12.34 -13.72 7.84
C MET A 367 -11.47 -12.66 7.13
N ASP A 368 -10.51 -12.05 7.83
CA ASP A 368 -9.58 -11.08 7.24
C ASP A 368 -8.72 -11.72 6.14
N HIS A 369 -8.21 -12.95 6.37
CA HIS A 369 -7.42 -13.66 5.35
C HIS A 369 -8.29 -14.25 4.24
N PHE A 370 -9.56 -14.55 4.51
CA PHE A 370 -10.55 -14.89 3.49
C PHE A 370 -10.74 -13.72 2.51
N SER A 371 -10.95 -12.51 3.02
CA SER A 371 -11.05 -11.29 2.21
C SER A 371 -9.76 -11.01 1.44
N THR A 372 -8.59 -11.13 2.11
CA THR A 372 -7.28 -10.95 1.49
C THR A 372 -7.03 -11.92 0.33
N ALA A 373 -7.43 -13.19 0.47
CA ALA A 373 -7.29 -14.17 -0.62
C ALA A 373 -8.08 -13.75 -1.88
N HIS A 374 -9.30 -13.26 -1.71
CA HIS A 374 -10.09 -12.72 -2.82
C HIS A 374 -9.44 -11.49 -3.45
N HIS A 375 -8.86 -10.59 -2.63
CA HIS A 375 -8.12 -9.42 -3.10
C HIS A 375 -6.91 -9.82 -3.95
N GLU A 376 -6.05 -10.70 -3.45
CA GLU A 376 -4.85 -11.14 -4.16
C GLU A 376 -5.18 -11.91 -5.45
N MET A 377 -6.25 -12.72 -5.41
CA MET A 377 -6.73 -13.40 -6.62
C MET A 377 -7.37 -12.42 -7.62
N GLY A 378 -7.90 -11.30 -7.18
CA GLY A 378 -8.31 -10.20 -8.05
C GLY A 378 -7.15 -9.63 -8.88
N HIS A 379 -5.96 -9.53 -8.28
CA HIS A 379 -4.75 -9.18 -9.01
C HIS A 379 -4.38 -10.23 -10.06
N VAL A 380 -4.46 -11.52 -9.71
CA VAL A 380 -4.17 -12.62 -10.64
C VAL A 380 -5.19 -12.63 -11.78
N GLU A 381 -6.48 -12.40 -11.49
CA GLU A 381 -7.50 -12.30 -12.52
C GLU A 381 -7.21 -11.16 -13.50
N TYR A 382 -6.73 -10.00 -13.01
CA TYR A 382 -6.30 -8.92 -13.88
C TYR A 382 -5.13 -9.37 -14.80
N TYR A 383 -4.15 -10.11 -14.26
CA TYR A 383 -3.04 -10.66 -15.04
C TYR A 383 -3.55 -11.61 -16.14
N LEU A 384 -4.48 -12.49 -15.80
CA LEU A 384 -5.08 -13.45 -16.73
C LEU A 384 -5.82 -12.76 -17.87
N GLN A 385 -6.54 -11.66 -17.59
CA GLN A 385 -7.31 -10.94 -18.59
C GLN A 385 -6.39 -10.15 -19.56
N TYR A 386 -5.33 -9.49 -19.07
CA TYR A 386 -4.44 -8.72 -19.94
C TYR A 386 -3.20 -9.47 -20.47
N LYS A 387 -3.01 -10.74 -20.16
CA LYS A 387 -1.80 -11.52 -20.55
C LYS A 387 -1.49 -11.53 -22.05
N HIS A 388 -2.47 -11.24 -22.89
CA HIS A 388 -2.34 -11.19 -24.35
C HIS A 388 -1.89 -9.82 -24.89
N GLN A 389 -1.87 -8.80 -24.03
CA GLN A 389 -1.38 -7.48 -24.38
C GLN A 389 0.17 -7.49 -24.57
N PRO A 390 0.73 -6.54 -25.35
CA PRO A 390 2.15 -6.24 -25.29
C PRO A 390 2.63 -6.08 -23.84
N VAL A 391 3.85 -6.52 -23.54
CA VAL A 391 4.37 -6.57 -22.16
C VAL A 391 4.28 -5.21 -21.45
N VAL A 392 4.50 -4.12 -22.18
CA VAL A 392 4.41 -2.75 -21.65
C VAL A 392 3.01 -2.37 -21.15
N TYR A 393 1.98 -3.07 -21.59
CA TYR A 393 0.58 -2.84 -21.22
C TYR A 393 0.06 -3.80 -20.15
N ARG A 394 0.84 -4.84 -19.79
CA ARG A 394 0.46 -5.81 -18.73
C ARG A 394 0.56 -5.17 -17.35
N ARG A 395 -0.27 -4.18 -17.12
CA ARG A 395 -0.42 -3.41 -15.86
C ARG A 395 -1.86 -2.91 -15.76
N GLY A 396 -2.28 -2.55 -14.56
CA GLY A 396 -3.55 -1.85 -14.37
C GLY A 396 -3.61 -0.54 -15.15
N ALA A 397 -4.80 -0.11 -15.53
CA ALA A 397 -5.03 1.14 -16.27
C ALA A 397 -4.36 2.35 -15.60
N ASN A 398 -4.44 2.42 -14.27
CA ASN A 398 -3.52 3.16 -13.40
C ASN A 398 -3.24 2.33 -12.14
N SER A 399 -2.37 2.82 -11.26
CA SER A 399 -1.95 2.05 -10.08
C SER A 399 -3.10 1.71 -9.10
N GLY A 400 -4.17 2.51 -9.05
CA GLY A 400 -5.33 2.28 -8.20
C GLY A 400 -6.28 1.21 -8.74
N PHE A 401 -6.26 0.91 -10.04
CA PHE A 401 -7.14 -0.09 -10.63
C PHE A 401 -6.83 -1.50 -10.16
N HIS A 402 -5.56 -1.85 -10.04
CA HIS A 402 -5.17 -3.17 -9.53
C HIS A 402 -5.73 -3.40 -8.14
N GLU A 403 -5.53 -2.44 -7.25
CA GLU A 403 -6.04 -2.49 -5.88
C GLU A 403 -7.58 -2.49 -5.84
N ALA A 404 -8.24 -1.69 -6.71
CA ALA A 404 -9.69 -1.59 -6.75
C ALA A 404 -10.37 -2.88 -7.22
N VAL A 405 -9.72 -3.67 -8.07
CA VAL A 405 -10.25 -4.96 -8.55
C VAL A 405 -10.32 -5.99 -7.43
N GLY A 406 -9.26 -6.13 -6.63
CA GLY A 406 -9.29 -6.97 -5.45
C GLY A 406 -10.33 -6.51 -4.43
N ASP A 407 -10.35 -5.21 -4.15
CA ASP A 407 -11.25 -4.60 -3.17
C ASP A 407 -12.73 -4.65 -3.56
N VAL A 408 -13.09 -4.51 -4.84
CA VAL A 408 -14.49 -4.54 -5.28
C VAL A 408 -15.12 -5.93 -5.08
N ILE A 409 -14.33 -6.99 -5.22
CA ILE A 409 -14.77 -8.34 -4.94
C ILE A 409 -15.11 -8.51 -3.45
N SER A 410 -14.26 -7.96 -2.56
CA SER A 410 -14.52 -7.97 -1.12
C SER A 410 -15.88 -7.35 -0.76
N LEU A 411 -16.33 -6.29 -1.46
CA LEU A 411 -17.65 -5.68 -1.22
C LEU A 411 -18.83 -6.63 -1.48
N SER A 412 -18.67 -7.63 -2.32
CA SER A 412 -19.67 -8.68 -2.58
C SER A 412 -19.51 -9.85 -1.61
N VAL A 413 -18.29 -10.39 -1.48
CA VAL A 413 -18.05 -11.62 -0.70
C VAL A 413 -18.19 -11.42 0.81
N GLU A 414 -18.07 -10.21 1.31
CA GLU A 414 -18.27 -9.87 2.72
C GLU A 414 -19.75 -9.55 3.05
N THR A 415 -20.67 -9.54 2.07
CA THR A 415 -22.09 -9.32 2.39
C THR A 415 -22.65 -10.48 3.23
N PRO A 416 -23.51 -10.19 4.24
CA PRO A 416 -24.16 -11.24 5.02
C PRO A 416 -24.88 -12.28 4.16
N LYS A 417 -25.50 -11.83 3.06
CA LYS A 417 -26.19 -12.70 2.10
C LYS A 417 -25.23 -13.68 1.44
N HIS A 418 -24.11 -13.19 0.89
CA HIS A 418 -23.11 -14.05 0.25
C HIS A 418 -22.55 -15.08 1.22
N LEU A 419 -22.13 -14.65 2.42
CA LEU A 419 -21.59 -15.54 3.44
C LEU A 419 -22.60 -16.60 3.89
N HIS A 420 -23.89 -16.25 3.91
CA HIS A 420 -24.97 -17.22 4.15
C HIS A 420 -25.12 -18.21 2.99
N ASP A 421 -25.11 -17.73 1.75
CA ASP A 421 -25.32 -18.54 0.55
C ASP A 421 -24.19 -19.57 0.34
N ILE A 422 -22.94 -19.23 0.72
CA ILE A 422 -21.81 -20.17 0.72
C ILE A 422 -21.69 -21.02 2.01
N GLY A 423 -22.63 -20.86 2.95
CA GLY A 423 -22.72 -21.67 4.18
C GLY A 423 -21.76 -21.26 5.30
N LEU A 424 -21.12 -20.09 5.23
CA LEU A 424 -20.25 -19.57 6.28
C LEU A 424 -21.00 -18.72 7.32
N LEU A 425 -22.19 -18.23 7.00
CA LEU A 425 -23.07 -17.56 7.96
C LEU A 425 -24.33 -18.41 8.18
N PRO A 426 -24.43 -19.17 9.28
CA PRO A 426 -25.53 -20.11 9.49
C PRO A 426 -26.92 -19.46 9.59
N THR A 427 -26.99 -18.21 10.03
CA THR A 427 -28.24 -17.47 10.21
C THR A 427 -28.11 -16.09 9.60
N LEU A 428 -28.93 -15.79 8.60
CA LEU A 428 -29.06 -14.46 8.03
C LEU A 428 -30.06 -13.65 8.88
N VAL A 429 -29.60 -12.51 9.39
CA VAL A 429 -30.44 -11.56 10.16
C VAL A 429 -30.63 -10.31 9.33
N GLU A 430 -31.87 -10.05 8.90
CA GLU A 430 -32.22 -8.89 8.08
C GLU A 430 -33.06 -7.90 8.90
N ASN A 431 -32.39 -6.90 9.46
CA ASN A 431 -33.03 -5.77 10.12
C ASN A 431 -32.08 -4.56 10.15
N ASN A 432 -32.63 -3.38 10.39
CA ASN A 432 -31.87 -2.13 10.39
C ASN A 432 -30.70 -2.08 11.41
N GLU A 433 -30.79 -2.82 12.52
CA GLU A 433 -29.71 -2.86 13.53
C GLU A 433 -28.55 -3.72 13.05
N ALA A 434 -28.85 -4.89 12.45
CA ALA A 434 -27.84 -5.75 11.84
C ALA A 434 -27.17 -5.06 10.65
N ASP A 435 -27.93 -4.37 9.79
CA ASP A 435 -27.39 -3.57 8.68
C ASP A 435 -26.47 -2.46 9.18
N THR A 436 -26.85 -1.78 10.28
CA THR A 436 -26.01 -0.73 10.87
C THR A 436 -24.71 -1.30 11.44
N ASN A 437 -24.74 -2.49 12.07
CA ASN A 437 -23.55 -3.19 12.52
C ASN A 437 -22.66 -3.63 11.35
N PHE A 438 -23.23 -4.17 10.29
CA PHE A 438 -22.50 -4.53 9.06
C PHE A 438 -21.79 -3.29 8.48
N LEU A 439 -22.54 -2.20 8.26
CA LEU A 439 -21.97 -0.96 7.76
C LEU A 439 -20.90 -0.37 8.68
N MET A 440 -21.05 -0.53 10.02
CA MET A 440 -20.02 -0.13 10.97
C MET A 440 -18.75 -0.97 10.80
N ALA A 441 -18.86 -2.30 10.68
CA ALA A 441 -17.71 -3.17 10.45
C ALA A 441 -16.97 -2.79 9.15
N MET A 442 -17.72 -2.57 8.06
CA MET A 442 -17.17 -2.09 6.80
C MET A 442 -16.52 -0.70 6.92
N ALA A 443 -17.11 0.23 7.68
CA ALA A 443 -16.55 1.56 7.86
C ALA A 443 -15.25 1.54 8.70
N LEU A 444 -15.15 0.65 9.69
CA LEU A 444 -13.92 0.45 10.46
C LEU A 444 -12.75 -0.06 9.60
N GLN A 445 -13.02 -0.67 8.46
CA GLN A 445 -12.05 -1.08 7.47
C GLN A 445 -11.87 -0.01 6.38
N LYS A 446 -12.94 0.39 5.70
CA LYS A 446 -12.88 1.21 4.48
C LYS A 446 -12.78 2.73 4.77
N ILE A 447 -13.58 3.26 5.70
CA ILE A 447 -13.58 4.70 6.03
C ILE A 447 -12.41 5.07 6.95
N ALA A 448 -12.10 4.23 7.94
CA ALA A 448 -10.96 4.43 8.83
C ALA A 448 -9.63 4.53 8.08
N PHE A 449 -9.51 3.83 6.94
CA PHE A 449 -8.31 3.80 6.11
C PHE A 449 -8.05 5.09 5.32
N LEU A 450 -9.10 5.83 4.93
CA LEU A 450 -9.00 6.94 3.97
C LEU A 450 -7.90 7.97 4.30
N PRO A 451 -7.82 8.52 5.54
CA PRO A 451 -6.76 9.48 5.84
C PRO A 451 -5.37 8.86 5.78
N PHE A 452 -5.21 7.60 6.21
CA PHE A 452 -3.94 6.90 6.18
C PHE A 452 -3.49 6.63 4.75
N GLY A 453 -4.41 6.19 3.88
CA GLY A 453 -4.16 5.99 2.45
C GLY A 453 -3.74 7.28 1.74
N TYR A 454 -4.32 8.41 2.14
CA TYR A 454 -4.03 9.73 1.58
C TYR A 454 -2.70 10.31 2.08
N LEU A 455 -2.43 10.30 3.39
CA LEU A 455 -1.33 11.06 3.99
C LEU A 455 0.07 10.51 3.71
N ILE A 456 0.22 9.19 3.48
CA ILE A 456 1.55 8.59 3.30
C ILE A 456 2.29 9.21 2.12
N ASP A 457 1.61 9.33 0.97
CA ASP A 457 2.25 9.90 -0.21
C ASP A 457 2.28 11.42 -0.16
N GLN A 458 1.38 12.10 0.55
CA GLN A 458 1.54 13.52 0.87
C GLN A 458 2.88 13.76 1.58
N TRP A 459 3.22 12.91 2.57
CA TRP A 459 4.50 12.95 3.25
C TRP A 459 5.66 12.65 2.29
N ARG A 460 5.59 11.55 1.50
CA ARG A 460 6.68 11.17 0.57
C ARG A 460 6.89 12.21 -0.53
N TRP A 461 5.82 12.77 -1.10
CA TRP A 461 5.94 13.83 -2.11
C TRP A 461 6.61 15.08 -1.54
N SER A 462 6.28 15.46 -0.30
CA SER A 462 6.96 16.57 0.40
C SER A 462 8.46 16.27 0.63
N VAL A 463 8.80 15.02 0.96
CA VAL A 463 10.21 14.58 1.10
C VAL A 463 10.94 14.63 -0.24
N PHE A 464 10.37 14.04 -1.31
CA PHE A 464 10.99 14.04 -2.63
C PHE A 464 11.17 15.46 -3.21
N ARG A 465 10.22 16.36 -2.95
CA ARG A 465 10.33 17.79 -3.31
C ARG A 465 11.39 18.55 -2.49
N GLY A 466 11.93 17.95 -1.44
CA GLY A 466 12.83 18.63 -0.50
C GLY A 466 12.15 19.64 0.43
N GLN A 467 10.83 19.63 0.52
CA GLN A 467 10.05 20.48 1.43
C GLN A 467 10.12 19.95 2.88
N THR A 468 10.21 18.63 3.03
CA THR A 468 10.48 17.95 4.31
C THR A 468 11.92 17.47 4.29
N HIS A 469 12.79 18.13 5.07
CA HIS A 469 14.20 17.76 5.18
C HIS A 469 14.41 16.51 6.03
N PRO A 470 15.56 15.80 5.89
CA PRO A 470 15.88 14.66 6.74
C PRO A 470 15.83 14.94 8.25
N SER A 471 16.07 16.20 8.67
CA SER A 471 15.96 16.65 10.06
C SER A 471 14.54 16.69 10.60
N ASP A 472 13.51 16.59 9.71
CA ASP A 472 12.10 16.81 10.06
C ASP A 472 11.20 15.66 9.61
N TYR A 473 11.75 14.51 9.20
CA TYR A 473 11.01 13.38 8.65
C TYR A 473 9.93 12.87 9.59
N ASN A 474 10.28 12.64 10.85
CA ASN A 474 9.37 12.07 11.82
C ASN A 474 8.33 13.09 12.29
N LYS A 475 8.73 14.35 12.48
CA LYS A 475 7.83 15.45 12.86
C LYS A 475 6.80 15.73 11.77
N ALA A 476 7.21 15.80 10.52
CA ALA A 476 6.29 16.01 9.39
C ALA A 476 5.31 14.83 9.24
N TRP A 477 5.77 13.59 9.45
CA TRP A 477 4.91 12.40 9.47
C TRP A 477 3.82 12.52 10.53
N TRP A 478 4.19 12.78 11.79
CA TRP A 478 3.23 12.87 12.87
C TRP A 478 2.31 14.08 12.75
N LYS A 479 2.80 15.20 12.21
CA LYS A 479 1.94 16.35 11.90
C LYS A 479 0.78 15.92 11.00
N LEU A 480 1.05 15.24 9.90
CA LEU A 480 0.01 14.74 9.00
C LEU A 480 -0.91 13.71 9.67
N ARG A 481 -0.36 12.80 10.48
CA ARG A 481 -1.14 11.81 11.23
C ARG A 481 -2.12 12.47 12.20
N CYS A 482 -1.65 13.46 12.94
CA CYS A 482 -2.50 14.20 13.89
C CYS A 482 -3.55 15.04 13.16
N GLU A 483 -3.14 15.80 12.15
CA GLU A 483 -3.99 16.75 11.44
C GLU A 483 -5.07 16.05 10.60
N LEU A 484 -4.69 15.05 9.80
CA LEU A 484 -5.59 14.41 8.83
C LEU A 484 -6.32 13.19 9.41
N GLN A 485 -5.66 12.43 10.29
CA GLN A 485 -6.21 11.20 10.83
C GLN A 485 -6.72 11.35 12.29
N GLY A 486 -6.37 12.41 13.01
CA GLY A 486 -6.77 12.56 14.41
C GLY A 486 -6.17 11.50 15.33
N VAL A 487 -4.99 10.97 14.98
CA VAL A 487 -4.30 9.91 15.70
C VAL A 487 -2.96 10.44 16.21
N SER A 488 -2.65 10.20 17.48
CA SER A 488 -1.40 10.65 18.09
C SER A 488 -0.47 9.50 18.48
N PRO A 489 0.85 9.72 18.56
CA PRO A 489 1.75 8.73 19.12
C PRO A 489 1.46 8.52 20.62
N PRO A 490 1.56 7.28 21.14
CA PRO A 490 1.31 7.01 22.56
C PRO A 490 2.41 7.51 23.49
N VAL A 491 3.58 7.81 22.94
CA VAL A 491 4.75 8.33 23.64
C VAL A 491 5.39 9.45 22.85
N ALA A 492 6.24 10.26 23.50
CA ALA A 492 7.02 11.26 22.79
C ALA A 492 7.89 10.63 21.70
N ARG A 493 7.85 11.20 20.49
CA ARG A 493 8.67 10.81 19.34
C ARG A 493 9.53 11.99 18.91
N THR A 494 10.74 11.69 18.50
CA THR A 494 11.76 12.67 18.14
C THR A 494 12.30 12.44 16.73
N GLU A 495 13.26 13.24 16.29
CA GLU A 495 13.95 13.01 15.01
C GLU A 495 15.04 11.93 15.08
N ASP A 496 15.31 11.35 16.26
CA ASP A 496 16.09 10.11 16.35
C ASP A 496 15.28 8.88 15.89
N ASP A 497 13.97 9.04 15.78
CA ASP A 497 13.03 8.02 15.32
C ASP A 497 12.74 8.17 13.82
N PHE A 498 12.19 7.11 13.20
CA PHE A 498 11.76 7.12 11.82
C PHE A 498 10.50 6.25 11.66
N ASP A 499 9.39 6.73 12.21
CA ASP A 499 8.13 5.99 12.27
C ASP A 499 7.50 5.68 10.90
N PRO A 500 7.70 6.48 9.83
CA PRO A 500 7.27 6.11 8.48
C PRO A 500 7.83 4.75 8.04
N GLY A 501 9.10 4.47 8.33
CA GLY A 501 9.76 3.21 7.95
C GLY A 501 9.19 1.96 8.61
N ALA A 502 8.34 2.12 9.65
CA ALA A 502 7.64 1.01 10.28
C ALA A 502 6.45 0.48 9.45
N LYS A 503 6.12 1.08 8.29
CA LYS A 503 5.11 0.62 7.35
C LYS A 503 5.76 0.02 6.11
N PHE A 504 5.44 -1.24 5.79
CA PHE A 504 6.02 -2.05 4.70
C PHE A 504 6.28 -1.28 3.40
N HIS A 505 5.31 -0.51 2.94
CA HIS A 505 5.35 0.21 1.66
C HIS A 505 6.42 1.32 1.57
N ILE A 506 6.92 1.79 2.71
CA ILE A 506 8.00 2.79 2.76
C ILE A 506 9.34 2.12 2.39
N PRO A 507 9.81 1.08 3.11
CA PRO A 507 11.04 0.38 2.76
C PRO A 507 11.00 -0.36 1.43
N ASN A 508 9.83 -0.78 0.97
CA ASN A 508 9.65 -1.49 -0.29
C ASN A 508 9.33 -0.57 -1.49
N ASN A 509 9.48 0.74 -1.32
CA ASN A 509 9.33 1.72 -2.40
C ASN A 509 8.01 1.59 -3.18
N THR A 510 6.92 1.22 -2.48
CA THR A 510 5.61 1.06 -3.12
C THR A 510 4.79 2.35 -2.96
N PRO A 511 4.42 3.06 -4.05
CA PRO A 511 3.53 4.22 -3.96
C PRO A 511 2.23 3.88 -3.27
N TYR A 512 1.76 4.73 -2.35
CA TYR A 512 0.66 4.39 -1.45
C TYR A 512 -0.67 5.07 -1.79
N ILE A 513 -0.63 6.19 -2.50
CA ILE A 513 -1.84 6.91 -2.94
C ILE A 513 -2.78 6.02 -3.76
N ARG A 514 -2.24 4.95 -4.38
CA ARG A 514 -3.01 3.95 -5.12
C ARG A 514 -4.13 3.33 -4.28
N TYR A 515 -3.90 3.14 -2.98
CA TYR A 515 -4.91 2.59 -2.06
C TYR A 515 -6.02 3.59 -1.76
N PHE A 516 -5.69 4.89 -1.59
CA PHE A 516 -6.72 5.93 -1.49
C PHE A 516 -7.56 6.01 -2.76
N VAL A 517 -6.92 5.99 -3.92
CA VAL A 517 -7.60 5.97 -5.23
C VAL A 517 -8.46 4.71 -5.36
N SER A 518 -7.93 3.53 -5.01
CA SER A 518 -8.66 2.27 -4.99
C SER A 518 -9.92 2.34 -4.15
N PHE A 519 -9.83 2.88 -2.93
CA PHE A 519 -10.96 2.99 -2.01
C PHE A 519 -12.09 3.91 -2.52
N VAL A 520 -11.79 4.80 -3.45
CA VAL A 520 -12.82 5.57 -4.17
C VAL A 520 -13.34 4.77 -5.36
N LEU A 521 -12.43 4.23 -6.20
CA LEU A 521 -12.79 3.51 -7.43
C LEU A 521 -13.59 2.24 -7.16
N GLN A 522 -13.27 1.47 -6.10
CA GLN A 522 -13.98 0.23 -5.80
C GLN A 522 -15.49 0.43 -5.64
N PHE A 523 -15.95 1.54 -5.06
CA PHE A 523 -17.38 1.82 -4.92
C PHE A 523 -18.02 2.27 -6.24
N GLN A 524 -17.27 2.94 -7.12
CA GLN A 524 -17.76 3.23 -8.48
C GLN A 524 -17.83 1.96 -9.32
N PHE A 525 -16.85 1.06 -9.21
CA PHE A 525 -16.87 -0.25 -9.85
C PHE A 525 -18.02 -1.11 -9.31
N HIS A 526 -18.15 -1.19 -7.98
CA HIS A 526 -19.22 -1.94 -7.32
C HIS A 526 -20.60 -1.51 -7.79
N LYS A 527 -20.86 -0.18 -7.80
CA LYS A 527 -22.11 0.35 -8.31
C LYS A 527 -22.36 -0.08 -9.76
N ALA A 528 -21.37 0.04 -10.63
CA ALA A 528 -21.50 -0.32 -12.05
C ALA A 528 -21.74 -1.83 -12.25
N LEU A 529 -21.07 -2.67 -11.46
CA LEU A 529 -21.24 -4.12 -11.49
C LEU A 529 -22.60 -4.55 -10.91
N CYS A 530 -23.05 -3.90 -9.83
CA CYS A 530 -24.37 -4.13 -9.26
C CYS A 530 -25.50 -3.74 -10.24
N ASP A 531 -25.34 -2.60 -10.93
CA ASP A 531 -26.28 -2.18 -11.99
C ASP A 531 -26.32 -3.22 -13.13
N ALA A 532 -25.17 -3.78 -13.52
CA ALA A 532 -25.07 -4.84 -14.52
C ALA A 532 -25.71 -6.15 -14.05
N ALA A 533 -25.56 -6.50 -12.77
CA ALA A 533 -26.21 -7.65 -12.14
C ALA A 533 -27.72 -7.46 -11.92
N GLY A 534 -28.28 -6.30 -12.24
CA GLY A 534 -29.71 -5.99 -12.07
C GLY A 534 -30.13 -5.77 -10.62
N HIS A 535 -29.18 -5.44 -9.73
CA HIS A 535 -29.48 -5.15 -8.33
C HIS A 535 -30.33 -3.88 -8.18
N THR A 536 -31.37 -3.93 -7.36
CA THR A 536 -32.33 -2.83 -7.14
C THR A 536 -32.45 -2.39 -5.68
N GLY A 537 -31.69 -3.02 -4.78
CA GLY A 537 -31.66 -2.71 -3.35
C GLY A 537 -30.63 -1.64 -2.97
N PRO A 538 -30.43 -1.40 -1.67
CA PRO A 538 -29.32 -0.60 -1.18
C PRO A 538 -27.97 -1.15 -1.63
N LEU A 539 -27.03 -0.26 -2.01
CA LEU A 539 -25.78 -0.68 -2.62
C LEU A 539 -24.95 -1.64 -1.72
N HIS A 540 -25.01 -1.47 -0.41
CA HIS A 540 -24.31 -2.33 0.56
C HIS A 540 -24.88 -3.77 0.70
N THR A 541 -26.02 -4.06 0.08
CA THR A 541 -26.60 -5.42 0.06
C THR A 541 -26.36 -6.14 -1.27
N CYS A 542 -25.66 -5.49 -2.21
CA CYS A 542 -25.40 -6.06 -3.52
C CYS A 542 -24.32 -7.13 -3.45
N ASP A 543 -24.63 -8.30 -3.99
CA ASP A 543 -23.70 -9.38 -4.29
C ASP A 543 -23.76 -9.67 -5.80
N ILE A 544 -22.59 -9.64 -6.45
CA ILE A 544 -22.49 -9.91 -7.90
C ILE A 544 -22.21 -11.38 -8.21
N PHE A 545 -22.15 -12.26 -7.21
CA PHE A 545 -21.92 -13.69 -7.39
C PHE A 545 -22.91 -14.27 -8.42
N ASN A 546 -22.44 -15.11 -9.33
CA ASN A 546 -23.20 -15.70 -10.46
C ASN A 546 -23.68 -14.70 -11.52
N SER A 547 -23.24 -13.43 -11.52
CA SER A 547 -23.60 -12.48 -12.58
C SER A 547 -22.58 -12.48 -13.71
N THR A 548 -22.85 -13.20 -14.77
CA THR A 548 -22.00 -13.22 -15.97
C THR A 548 -21.99 -11.88 -16.71
N GLU A 549 -23.05 -11.07 -16.57
CA GLU A 549 -23.13 -9.71 -17.12
C GLU A 549 -22.15 -8.78 -16.42
N ALA A 550 -22.08 -8.85 -15.08
CA ALA A 550 -21.09 -8.10 -14.31
C ALA A 550 -19.67 -8.56 -14.64
N GLY A 551 -19.45 -9.88 -14.72
CA GLY A 551 -18.16 -10.46 -15.08
C GLY A 551 -17.69 -10.08 -16.49
N THR A 552 -18.59 -10.06 -17.48
CA THR A 552 -18.28 -9.62 -18.85
C THR A 552 -17.77 -8.18 -18.87
N LYS A 553 -18.48 -7.25 -18.22
CA LYS A 553 -18.06 -5.84 -18.13
C LYS A 553 -16.73 -5.67 -17.39
N LEU A 554 -16.54 -6.43 -16.32
CA LEU A 554 -15.28 -6.41 -15.57
C LEU A 554 -14.14 -6.92 -16.47
N GLY A 555 -14.30 -8.08 -17.12
CA GLY A 555 -13.30 -8.66 -18.01
C GLY A 555 -12.93 -7.76 -19.20
N GLU A 556 -13.91 -7.07 -19.80
CA GLU A 556 -13.67 -6.07 -20.86
C GLU A 556 -12.72 -4.96 -20.37
N MET A 557 -12.97 -4.39 -19.18
CA MET A 557 -12.10 -3.39 -18.59
C MET A 557 -10.70 -3.96 -18.29
N LEU A 558 -10.62 -5.13 -17.66
CA LEU A 558 -9.36 -5.76 -17.26
C LEU A 558 -8.48 -6.10 -18.47
N SER A 559 -9.08 -6.58 -19.58
CA SER A 559 -8.37 -6.97 -20.79
C SER A 559 -7.60 -5.83 -21.46
N MET A 560 -8.00 -4.58 -21.22
CA MET A 560 -7.32 -3.40 -21.77
C MET A 560 -5.95 -3.15 -21.11
N GLY A 561 -5.75 -3.59 -19.87
CA GLY A 561 -4.53 -3.27 -19.12
C GLY A 561 -4.25 -1.77 -19.12
N SER A 562 -3.00 -1.36 -19.42
CA SER A 562 -2.61 0.05 -19.58
C SER A 562 -2.47 0.50 -21.04
N SER A 563 -3.11 -0.21 -22.00
CA SER A 563 -3.07 0.12 -23.43
C SER A 563 -3.75 1.44 -23.77
N LYS A 564 -4.65 1.90 -22.92
CA LYS A 564 -5.38 3.17 -23.02
C LYS A 564 -5.10 4.08 -21.83
N VAL A 565 -5.43 5.38 -21.94
CA VAL A 565 -5.51 6.27 -20.75
C VAL A 565 -6.56 5.72 -19.81
N TRP A 566 -6.30 5.75 -18.51
CA TRP A 566 -7.14 5.09 -17.50
C TRP A 566 -8.63 5.49 -17.56
N THR A 567 -8.95 6.67 -18.06
CA THR A 567 -10.32 7.15 -18.21
C THR A 567 -11.14 6.35 -19.23
N GLU A 568 -10.49 5.71 -20.23
CA GLU A 568 -11.19 4.89 -21.23
C GLU A 568 -11.65 3.55 -20.64
N PRO A 569 -10.79 2.68 -20.03
CA PRO A 569 -11.25 1.48 -19.34
C PRO A 569 -12.20 1.80 -18.17
N PHE A 570 -11.99 2.92 -17.47
CA PHE A 570 -12.92 3.38 -16.45
C PHE A 570 -14.32 3.68 -17.02
N GLN A 571 -14.39 4.38 -18.15
CA GLN A 571 -15.64 4.68 -18.83
C GLN A 571 -16.31 3.41 -19.38
N ALA A 572 -15.54 2.44 -19.87
CA ALA A 572 -16.08 1.18 -20.36
C ALA A 572 -16.88 0.42 -19.25
N LEU A 573 -16.36 0.41 -18.03
CA LEU A 573 -17.04 -0.21 -16.91
C LEU A 573 -18.16 0.67 -16.31
N THR A 574 -17.87 1.95 -16.04
CA THR A 574 -18.69 2.79 -15.15
C THR A 574 -19.57 3.80 -15.90
N ASN A 575 -19.36 4.00 -17.21
CA ASN A 575 -19.90 5.12 -17.99
C ASN A 575 -19.52 6.51 -17.46
N GLN A 576 -18.44 6.60 -16.65
CA GLN A 576 -17.93 7.84 -16.07
C GLN A 576 -16.49 8.07 -16.54
N THR A 577 -16.02 9.32 -16.46
CA THR A 577 -14.65 9.72 -16.86
C THR A 577 -13.86 10.35 -15.71
N ARG A 578 -14.44 10.42 -14.51
CA ARG A 578 -13.83 11.04 -13.33
C ARG A 578 -14.09 10.23 -12.08
N MET A 579 -13.13 10.25 -11.16
CA MET A 579 -13.32 9.72 -9.81
C MET A 579 -14.40 10.53 -9.07
N SER A 580 -15.20 9.85 -8.24
CA SER A 580 -16.28 10.46 -7.45
C SER A 580 -16.44 9.72 -6.13
N ALA A 581 -16.55 10.46 -5.04
CA ALA A 581 -16.84 9.93 -3.71
C ALA A 581 -18.32 9.51 -3.56
N GLN A 582 -19.21 9.91 -4.47
CA GLN A 582 -20.66 9.72 -4.31
C GLN A 582 -21.09 8.27 -4.10
N PRO A 583 -20.64 7.25 -4.89
CA PRO A 583 -21.03 5.87 -4.65
C PRO A 583 -20.59 5.32 -3.28
N LEU A 584 -19.43 5.76 -2.77
CA LEU A 584 -18.99 5.44 -1.40
C LEU A 584 -19.93 6.08 -0.37
N MET A 585 -20.27 7.35 -0.53
CA MET A 585 -21.19 8.05 0.37
C MET A 585 -22.59 7.42 0.33
N ASP A 586 -23.07 7.00 -0.83
CA ASP A 586 -24.37 6.29 -1.00
C ASP A 586 -24.36 4.94 -0.29
N TYR A 587 -23.27 4.17 -0.42
CA TYR A 587 -23.10 2.88 0.26
C TYR A 587 -23.23 2.99 1.77
N PHE A 588 -22.61 4.01 2.37
CA PHE A 588 -22.57 4.23 3.82
C PHE A 588 -23.62 5.21 4.37
N GLN A 589 -24.52 5.71 3.53
CA GLN A 589 -25.47 6.75 3.94
C GLN A 589 -26.30 6.40 5.21
N PRO A 590 -26.78 5.16 5.41
CA PRO A 590 -27.52 4.82 6.64
C PRO A 590 -26.62 4.95 7.90
N LEU A 591 -25.35 4.52 7.82
CA LEU A 591 -24.40 4.64 8.92
C LEU A 591 -24.05 6.10 9.20
N MET A 592 -23.86 6.92 8.17
CA MET A 592 -23.57 8.35 8.35
C MET A 592 -24.70 9.04 9.13
N THR A 593 -25.95 8.73 8.80
CA THR A 593 -27.11 9.26 9.52
C THR A 593 -27.14 8.83 10.99
N PHE A 594 -26.82 7.55 11.25
CA PHE A 594 -26.70 7.02 12.62
C PHE A 594 -25.60 7.76 13.39
N LEU A 595 -24.39 7.87 12.84
CA LEU A 595 -23.26 8.51 13.51
C LEU A 595 -23.50 9.98 13.83
N GLN A 596 -24.09 10.74 12.91
CA GLN A 596 -24.45 12.15 13.13
C GLN A 596 -25.43 12.32 14.29
N LYS A 597 -26.39 11.41 14.41
CA LYS A 597 -27.35 11.41 15.52
C LYS A 597 -26.67 11.09 16.86
N GLU A 598 -25.80 10.09 16.88
CA GLU A 598 -25.11 9.61 18.08
C GLU A 598 -24.06 10.59 18.60
N ASN A 599 -23.33 11.27 17.73
CA ASN A 599 -22.24 12.16 18.11
C ASN A 599 -22.72 13.57 18.49
N GLY A 600 -23.77 14.05 17.86
CA GLY A 600 -24.23 15.45 18.05
C GLY A 600 -23.11 16.45 17.71
N GLN A 601 -22.65 17.18 18.74
CA GLN A 601 -21.57 18.17 18.58
C GLN A 601 -20.18 17.67 19.04
N ASP A 602 -20.08 16.47 19.66
CA ASP A 602 -18.79 15.91 20.14
C ASP A 602 -18.03 15.23 19.01
N LYS A 603 -17.43 16.03 18.14
CA LYS A 603 -16.65 15.52 16.99
C LYS A 603 -15.43 16.38 16.70
N GLY A 604 -14.49 15.78 15.97
CA GLY A 604 -13.23 16.40 15.59
C GLY A 604 -12.15 16.34 16.68
N TRP A 605 -11.04 16.96 16.38
CA TRP A 605 -9.85 17.06 17.22
C TRP A 605 -9.14 18.39 16.96
N GLN A 606 -8.25 18.80 17.86
CA GLN A 606 -7.44 20.00 17.69
C GLN A 606 -6.31 19.73 16.67
N PRO A 607 -5.85 20.73 15.91
CA PRO A 607 -4.80 20.54 14.91
C PRO A 607 -3.43 20.22 15.51
N ASP A 608 -3.16 20.67 16.75
CA ASP A 608 -1.87 20.47 17.40
C ASP A 608 -1.68 19.01 17.83
N CYS A 609 -0.56 18.41 17.42
CA CYS A 609 -0.25 17.03 17.70
C CYS A 609 0.32 16.86 19.11
N PRO A 610 -0.36 16.12 20.01
CA PRO A 610 0.19 15.83 21.33
C PRO A 610 1.42 14.91 21.20
N ASN A 611 2.38 15.05 22.13
CA ASN A 611 3.63 14.28 22.16
C ASN A 611 4.56 14.48 20.94
N LEU A 612 4.30 15.49 20.10
CA LEU A 612 5.27 16.03 19.16
C LEU A 612 5.93 17.27 19.79
N ASP A 613 7.23 17.21 19.94
CA ASP A 613 8.06 18.13 20.69
C ASP A 613 7.81 18.19 22.20
N PRO A 614 8.58 17.50 22.99
CA PRO A 614 9.21 18.22 24.05
C PRO A 614 10.20 19.16 23.34
N ILE A 615 9.90 20.47 23.24
CA ILE A 615 10.97 21.46 23.20
C ILE A 615 11.99 20.92 24.18
N SER A 616 13.19 20.60 23.71
CA SER A 616 14.22 19.98 24.53
C SER A 616 14.27 20.79 25.82
N SER A 617 13.95 20.18 26.95
CA SER A 617 14.11 20.78 28.27
C SER A 617 15.54 21.29 28.50
N ALA A 618 16.51 20.86 27.68
CA ALA A 618 17.85 21.42 27.54
C ALA A 618 17.87 22.86 26.97
N GLY A 619 16.98 23.22 26.03
CA GLY A 619 16.89 24.60 25.50
C GLY A 619 16.21 25.55 26.47
N GLN A 620 15.19 25.11 27.19
CA GLN A 620 14.55 25.93 28.23
C GLN A 620 15.41 26.05 29.50
N ALA A 621 16.12 24.99 29.88
CA ALA A 621 17.05 25.04 31.00
C ALA A 621 18.25 25.98 30.66
N SER A 622 18.83 25.93 29.45
CA SER A 622 19.89 26.82 29.05
C SER A 622 19.46 28.29 28.93
N LEU A 623 18.22 28.55 28.46
CA LEU A 623 17.69 29.90 28.40
C LEU A 623 17.34 30.44 29.79
N HIS A 624 16.84 29.61 30.71
CA HIS A 624 16.60 29.97 32.12
C HIS A 624 17.91 30.20 32.87
N TYR A 625 18.96 29.39 32.64
CA TYR A 625 20.29 29.61 33.23
C TYR A 625 20.97 30.84 32.63
N LEU A 626 20.82 31.15 31.34
CA LEU A 626 21.33 32.39 30.74
C LEU A 626 20.59 33.62 31.24
N LEU A 627 19.26 33.58 31.37
CA LEU A 627 18.46 34.68 31.93
C LEU A 627 18.74 34.92 33.42
N THR A 628 18.87 33.85 34.21
CA THR A 628 19.26 33.98 35.63
C THR A 628 20.69 34.44 35.81
N ALA A 629 21.65 34.01 34.98
CA ALA A 629 23.02 34.50 35.00
C ALA A 629 23.13 35.97 34.57
N LEU A 630 22.34 36.42 33.59
CA LEU A 630 22.23 37.82 33.17
C LEU A 630 21.61 38.69 34.28
N LEU A 631 20.53 38.22 34.95
CA LEU A 631 19.91 38.91 36.09
C LEU A 631 20.89 39.04 37.26
N LEU A 632 21.67 38.02 37.58
CA LEU A 632 22.67 38.04 38.63
C LEU A 632 23.84 38.98 38.30
N LEU A 633 24.26 39.07 37.02
CA LEU A 633 25.26 40.01 36.56
C LEU A 633 24.76 41.45 36.59
N VAL A 634 23.51 41.72 36.26
CA VAL A 634 22.90 43.06 36.38
C VAL A 634 22.72 43.48 37.84
N LEU A 635 22.33 42.57 38.73
CA LEU A 635 22.20 42.83 40.16
C LEU A 635 23.57 43.04 40.86
N SER A 636 24.63 42.33 40.41
CA SER A 636 25.97 42.53 40.94
C SER A 636 26.61 43.83 40.43
N SER A 637 26.31 44.29 39.22
CA SER A 637 26.76 45.59 38.73
C SER A 637 26.08 46.78 39.45
N HIS A 638 24.83 46.64 39.86
CA HIS A 638 24.12 47.65 40.68
C HIS A 638 24.61 47.68 42.14
N ALA A 639 25.04 46.55 42.69
CA ALA A 639 25.61 46.53 44.06
C ALA A 639 27.01 47.15 44.13
N LEU A 640 27.79 47.13 43.03
CA LEU A 640 29.11 47.76 42.93
C LEU A 640 29.04 49.28 42.70
N THR A 641 27.92 49.81 42.21
CA THR A 641 27.73 51.27 42.04
C THR A 641 27.19 51.97 43.26
N LEU A 642 26.72 51.25 44.27
CA LEU A 642 26.18 51.81 45.53
C LEU A 642 27.24 51.89 46.66
N ASN A 643 28.44 51.41 46.48
CA ASN A 643 29.50 51.46 47.51
C ASN A 643 30.61 52.50 47.25
N TRP A 644 30.36 53.51 46.42
CA TRP A 644 31.33 54.61 46.18
C TRP A 644 30.77 56.02 46.43
N ASN A 645 29.91 56.17 47.48
CA ASN A 645 29.60 57.49 48.05
C ASN A 645 29.38 57.34 49.54
N CYS A 646 30.43 57.31 50.33
CA CYS A 646 30.56 57.83 51.69
C CYS A 646 32.00 58.13 51.98
#